data_76c66a86c0cb719a0c18058decd30d51
#
_entry.id   76c66a86c0cb719a0c18058decd30d51
#
_cell.length_a   1.000
_cell.length_b   1.000
_cell.length_c   1.000
_cell.angle_alpha   90.00
_cell.angle_beta   90.00
_cell.angle_gamma   90.00
#
_symmetry.space_group_name_H-M   'P 1'
#
loop_
_entity.id
_entity.type
_entity.pdbx_description
1 polymer ?
#
loop_
_entity_poly.entity_id
_entity_poly.type
_entity_poly.pdbx_seq_one_letter_code
_entity_poly.pdbx_strand_id
1 'polypeptide(L)'
;MSIEDIGSEQAYVSALYDRLDELRRRTTTRLRGVLRQHESLPRARFERDAASADCAATLARIRAAENGLCFGRLDFDDGERRYIGRLGIFDEAADYEPLLIDWRTPAARPFYAATGAVRLGVRRRRHIATRRRDVTGLEDDVFETGSRAPGAAPGSTPAELVGEPALFATLNAARTGRMSDIVATIQTEQDRIIRSDHRGVLVVQGGPGTGKTAVALHRAAYLLYTHRDRLARSGVLVVGPHQAFLRYIENVLPSLGETSVVSATVEVLYPGVTVRRAEEPAVAELKGRAGLADVIAAAVRDRQRLPVGQTFEIHTEERLLLLERSTCARARALARESGELHNDARAIFVRAVIDALARQVADGYAAETITAQVLEADPAAFDLLAPAGSGGTSLLDDDDLAQLRQELRADPAVQAALAELWPILSPDQLVAELYADPGTLAAAAPRLTAAERRLLHRPLAEDDPDPDDDWLRELRAATAPTAAGDTGAGVGAAGETAGADAPAPDGARPRPRPMGGWTAADIPLLDEAAELLGDDDQAARAAALRERVARVAYAQGVLDILSRDIEDDPEIMMATDLIDATRLADRHEDADLRTVAERALADRTWTFGHVVVDEAQELSEMAWRMVMRRCPTRSMTIVGDVAQTSDPAGTTSWERVLAPYPAVGAPARRETLTVNYRTPAEIMAVAADVLATLRPPQQPPRSVREVGERPWRLRVDAADLGAQVGQAVLAELARLAPGPVGSPTAGGSGGGRLAVLVPAGRIAELTAAVRAVVPTAESGPGAALTATVVVLGVREAKGLEFDTVLIADPDTLLTESARGAHDLYVALTRSTRTLGVLHTADVPPMLARLSPADAPRTRPAPPGDASAAAPGPTTDSDPAAGTAPASTSPTASSAPGT
;
A
#
# COMPACT_ATOMS: atom_id res chain seq x y z
N MET A 1 23.25 -10.22 37.81
CA MET A 1 23.25 -11.24 36.73
C MET A 1 24.51 -12.07 36.84
N SER A 2 24.39 -13.37 36.99
CA SER A 2 25.57 -14.23 37.05
C SER A 2 26.00 -14.62 35.60
N ILE A 3 27.30 -14.79 35.41
CA ILE A 3 27.88 -15.29 34.15
C ILE A 3 27.30 -16.69 33.82
N GLU A 4 26.95 -17.47 34.84
CA GLU A 4 26.31 -18.76 34.74
C GLU A 4 24.90 -18.70 34.09
N ASP A 5 24.11 -17.64 34.35
CA ASP A 5 22.79 -17.46 33.72
C ASP A 5 22.91 -17.26 32.22
N ILE A 6 23.84 -16.42 31.76
CA ILE A 6 24.09 -16.20 30.33
C ILE A 6 24.55 -17.47 29.64
N GLY A 7 25.44 -18.26 30.31
CA GLY A 7 25.94 -19.54 29.77
C GLY A 7 24.81 -20.55 29.56
N SER A 8 23.87 -20.66 30.50
CA SER A 8 22.77 -21.59 30.41
C SER A 8 21.78 -21.21 29.29
N GLU A 9 21.45 -19.93 29.14
CA GLU A 9 20.60 -19.48 28.07
C GLU A 9 21.29 -19.58 26.71
N GLN A 10 22.59 -19.32 26.64
CA GLN A 10 23.38 -19.51 25.42
C GLN A 10 23.36 -20.97 24.96
N ALA A 11 23.50 -21.91 25.89
CA ALA A 11 23.45 -23.32 25.56
C ALA A 11 22.08 -23.72 24.95
N TYR A 12 21.00 -23.24 25.54
CA TYR A 12 19.63 -23.46 25.02
C TYR A 12 19.40 -22.82 23.66
N VAL A 13 19.78 -21.55 23.50
CA VAL A 13 19.66 -20.82 22.24
C VAL A 13 20.48 -21.51 21.14
N SER A 14 21.70 -22.03 21.46
CA SER A 14 22.53 -22.77 20.52
C SER A 14 21.82 -24.04 20.05
N ALA A 15 21.21 -24.80 20.96
CA ALA A 15 20.42 -25.98 20.62
C ALA A 15 19.23 -25.67 19.68
N LEU A 16 18.55 -24.53 19.88
CA LEU A 16 17.50 -24.06 18.97
C LEU A 16 18.04 -23.78 17.57
N TYR A 17 19.23 -23.16 17.46
CA TYR A 17 19.85 -22.91 16.15
C TYR A 17 20.33 -24.20 15.47
N ASP A 18 20.82 -25.17 16.22
CA ASP A 18 21.18 -26.52 15.68
C ASP A 18 19.94 -27.17 15.07
N ARG A 19 18.78 -27.05 15.75
CA ARG A 19 17.50 -27.57 15.24
C ARG A 19 17.03 -26.78 14.01
N LEU A 20 17.19 -25.46 13.98
CA LEU A 20 16.87 -24.62 12.84
C LEU A 20 17.72 -25.00 11.61
N ASP A 21 19.02 -25.27 11.81
CA ASP A 21 19.93 -25.70 10.75
C ASP A 21 19.56 -27.07 10.21
N GLU A 22 19.09 -27.99 11.09
CA GLU A 22 18.56 -29.28 10.68
C GLU A 22 17.31 -29.14 9.82
N LEU A 23 16.35 -28.33 10.24
CA LEU A 23 15.14 -28.02 9.47
C LEU A 23 15.50 -27.42 8.10
N ARG A 24 16.49 -26.50 8.04
CA ARG A 24 17.00 -25.91 6.81
C ARG A 24 17.56 -26.97 5.87
N ARG A 25 18.39 -27.88 6.39
CA ARG A 25 18.99 -28.97 5.60
C ARG A 25 17.93 -29.92 5.04
N ARG A 26 16.95 -30.32 5.87
CA ARG A 26 15.85 -31.22 5.46
C ARG A 26 15.01 -30.56 4.37
N THR A 27 14.60 -29.29 4.55
CA THR A 27 13.78 -28.54 3.58
C THR A 27 14.55 -28.33 2.28
N THR A 28 15.86 -28.02 2.35
CA THR A 28 16.69 -27.85 1.15
C THR A 28 16.83 -29.18 0.39
N THR A 29 16.99 -30.29 1.09
CA THR A 29 17.06 -31.62 0.47
C THR A 29 15.73 -32.00 -0.18
N ARG A 30 14.60 -31.71 0.49
CA ARG A 30 13.26 -31.92 -0.06
C ARG A 30 13.05 -31.09 -1.31
N LEU A 31 13.40 -29.79 -1.28
CA LEU A 31 13.30 -28.92 -2.46
C LEU A 31 14.10 -29.45 -3.64
N ARG A 32 15.35 -29.87 -3.42
CA ARG A 32 16.18 -30.49 -4.47
C ARG A 32 15.56 -31.79 -5.00
N GLY A 33 14.94 -32.58 -4.13
CA GLY A 33 14.21 -33.81 -4.52
C GLY A 33 13.02 -33.48 -5.42
N VAL A 34 12.20 -32.50 -5.01
CA VAL A 34 11.03 -32.02 -5.77
C VAL A 34 11.45 -31.47 -7.15
N LEU A 35 12.51 -30.65 -7.21
CA LEU A 35 12.99 -30.06 -8.47
C LEU A 35 13.62 -31.09 -9.43
N ARG A 36 14.04 -32.25 -8.95
CA ARG A 36 14.58 -33.36 -9.79
C ARG A 36 13.49 -34.24 -10.37
N GLN A 37 12.26 -34.15 -9.91
CA GLN A 37 11.14 -34.91 -10.45
C GLN A 37 10.80 -34.36 -11.84
N HIS A 38 11.05 -35.19 -12.88
CA HIS A 38 10.66 -34.87 -14.25
C HIS A 38 9.27 -35.45 -14.46
N GLU A 39 8.26 -34.62 -14.23
CA GLU A 39 6.87 -35.03 -14.38
C GLU A 39 6.35 -34.60 -15.74
N SER A 40 5.80 -35.53 -16.51
CA SER A 40 5.19 -35.27 -17.81
C SER A 40 3.71 -34.88 -17.71
N LEU A 41 3.05 -35.29 -16.62
CA LEU A 41 1.63 -35.04 -16.40
C LEU A 41 1.38 -33.64 -15.78
N PRO A 42 0.42 -32.88 -16.28
CA PRO A 42 0.10 -31.51 -15.78
C PRO A 42 -0.20 -31.48 -14.28
N ARG A 43 -0.95 -32.45 -13.77
CA ARG A 43 -1.25 -32.56 -12.33
C ARG A 43 -0.01 -32.75 -11.48
N ALA A 44 0.88 -33.61 -11.91
CA ALA A 44 2.13 -33.88 -11.17
C ALA A 44 3.08 -32.66 -11.24
N ARG A 45 3.06 -31.89 -12.35
CA ARG A 45 3.76 -30.60 -12.42
C ARG A 45 3.20 -29.60 -11.40
N PHE A 46 1.88 -29.46 -11.33
CA PHE A 46 1.22 -28.59 -10.35
C PHE A 46 1.55 -28.99 -8.90
N GLU A 47 1.49 -30.28 -8.58
CA GLU A 47 1.86 -30.82 -7.24
C GLU A 47 3.34 -30.55 -6.92
N ARG A 48 4.23 -30.70 -7.90
CA ARG A 48 5.65 -30.37 -7.81
C ARG A 48 5.87 -28.88 -7.56
N ASP A 49 5.24 -28.03 -8.33
CA ASP A 49 5.41 -26.57 -8.24
C ASP A 49 4.83 -26.04 -6.93
N ALA A 50 3.69 -26.56 -6.47
CA ALA A 50 3.14 -26.27 -5.15
C ALA A 50 4.08 -26.74 -4.02
N ALA A 51 4.65 -27.93 -4.12
CA ALA A 51 5.61 -28.44 -3.13
C ALA A 51 6.93 -27.65 -3.15
N SER A 52 7.37 -27.20 -4.33
CA SER A 52 8.54 -26.32 -4.49
C SER A 52 8.30 -24.96 -3.84
N ALA A 53 7.14 -24.35 -4.07
CA ALA A 53 6.74 -23.07 -3.48
C ALA A 53 6.64 -23.17 -1.94
N ASP A 54 6.07 -24.25 -1.39
CA ASP A 54 6.00 -24.49 0.06
C ASP A 54 7.40 -24.63 0.69
N CYS A 55 8.29 -25.38 0.03
CA CYS A 55 9.67 -25.49 0.48
C CYS A 55 10.40 -24.14 0.44
N ALA A 56 10.22 -23.36 -0.64
CA ALA A 56 10.81 -22.03 -0.78
C ALA A 56 10.30 -21.06 0.30
N ALA A 57 9.00 -21.05 0.58
CA ALA A 57 8.38 -20.25 1.64
C ALA A 57 8.90 -20.66 3.03
N THR A 58 9.07 -21.95 3.28
CA THR A 58 9.64 -22.47 4.54
C THR A 58 11.10 -22.03 4.71
N LEU A 59 11.92 -22.13 3.65
CA LEU A 59 13.31 -21.65 3.67
C LEU A 59 13.38 -20.12 3.88
N ALA A 60 12.46 -19.35 3.32
CA ALA A 60 12.39 -17.92 3.55
C ALA A 60 12.09 -17.60 5.02
N ARG A 61 11.13 -18.29 5.65
CA ARG A 61 10.82 -18.17 7.08
C ARG A 61 12.02 -18.53 7.97
N ILE A 62 12.73 -19.61 7.66
CA ILE A 62 13.94 -20.02 8.39
C ILE A 62 15.03 -18.93 8.28
N ARG A 63 15.23 -18.35 7.08
CA ARG A 63 16.18 -17.23 6.88
C ARG A 63 15.80 -16.00 7.67
N ALA A 64 14.51 -15.65 7.67
CA ALA A 64 13.98 -14.50 8.41
C ALA A 64 14.19 -14.66 9.93
N ALA A 65 14.06 -15.89 10.46
CA ALA A 65 14.24 -16.20 11.86
C ALA A 65 15.72 -16.30 12.30
N GLU A 66 16.70 -16.25 11.39
CA GLU A 66 18.13 -16.38 11.69
C GLU A 66 18.63 -15.36 12.72
N ASN A 67 18.08 -14.13 12.68
CA ASN A 67 18.43 -13.10 13.65
C ASN A 67 17.34 -12.99 14.71
N GLY A 68 17.69 -13.24 15.97
CA GLY A 68 16.77 -13.15 17.08
C GLY A 68 15.73 -14.26 17.10
N LEU A 69 16.12 -15.49 16.79
CA LEU A 69 15.26 -16.67 16.79
C LEU A 69 14.47 -16.81 18.08
N CYS A 70 15.14 -16.73 19.22
CA CYS A 70 14.57 -16.71 20.56
C CYS A 70 14.85 -15.35 21.21
N PHE A 71 13.82 -14.70 21.75
CA PHE A 71 13.93 -13.38 22.38
C PHE A 71 13.29 -13.32 23.78
N GLY A 72 12.67 -14.43 24.23
CA GLY A 72 12.03 -14.42 25.53
C GLY A 72 11.85 -15.78 26.16
N ARG A 73 11.69 -15.79 27.49
CA ARG A 73 11.32 -16.96 28.28
C ARG A 73 10.29 -16.57 29.32
N LEU A 74 9.32 -17.43 29.54
CA LEU A 74 8.33 -17.37 30.60
C LEU A 74 8.61 -18.49 31.60
N ASP A 75 8.72 -18.15 32.88
CA ASP A 75 8.71 -19.11 33.98
C ASP A 75 7.37 -18.99 34.70
N PHE A 76 6.59 -20.06 34.73
CA PHE A 76 5.27 -20.09 35.34
C PHE A 76 5.32 -20.49 36.81
N ASP A 77 4.22 -20.27 37.54
CA ASP A 77 4.09 -20.59 38.97
C ASP A 77 4.14 -22.09 39.24
N ASP A 78 3.74 -22.95 38.28
CA ASP A 78 3.81 -24.40 38.32
C ASP A 78 5.19 -24.99 38.02
N GLY A 79 6.16 -24.15 37.70
CA GLY A 79 7.53 -24.53 37.35
C GLY A 79 7.75 -24.78 35.85
N GLU A 80 6.72 -24.69 35.01
CA GLU A 80 6.86 -24.79 33.57
C GLU A 80 7.69 -23.63 33.01
N ARG A 81 8.50 -23.91 31.97
CA ARG A 81 9.27 -22.90 31.23
C ARG A 81 8.92 -22.95 29.77
N ARG A 82 8.66 -21.79 29.19
CA ARG A 82 8.34 -21.63 27.76
C ARG A 82 9.22 -20.59 27.14
N TYR A 83 9.93 -20.99 26.08
CA TYR A 83 10.71 -20.06 25.27
C TYR A 83 9.89 -19.50 24.14
N ILE A 84 10.02 -18.20 23.91
CA ILE A 84 9.25 -17.45 22.92
C ILE A 84 10.19 -16.96 21.84
N GLY A 85 9.77 -17.15 20.58
CA GLY A 85 10.59 -16.77 19.43
C GLY A 85 9.79 -16.42 18.18
N ARG A 86 10.53 -16.26 17.08
CA ARG A 86 9.98 -15.85 15.79
C ARG A 86 9.34 -16.99 15.01
N LEU A 87 9.71 -18.22 15.34
CA LEU A 87 9.27 -19.45 14.67
C LEU A 87 8.99 -20.51 15.73
N GLY A 88 7.95 -21.31 15.52
CA GLY A 88 7.71 -22.50 16.34
C GLY A 88 8.69 -23.62 15.98
N ILE A 89 9.36 -24.18 16.99
CA ILE A 89 10.24 -25.36 16.86
C ILE A 89 9.75 -26.42 17.83
N PHE A 90 9.61 -27.63 17.34
CA PHE A 90 9.12 -28.78 18.09
C PHE A 90 10.15 -29.91 18.11
N ASP A 91 10.14 -30.67 19.19
CA ASP A 91 10.91 -31.90 19.28
C ASP A 91 10.07 -33.07 18.77
N GLU A 92 10.39 -33.54 17.57
CA GLU A 92 9.70 -34.68 16.95
C GLU A 92 9.94 -36.00 17.72
N ALA A 93 11.04 -36.11 18.49
CA ALA A 93 11.36 -37.30 19.27
C ALA A 93 10.62 -37.33 20.63
N ALA A 94 10.23 -36.17 21.13
CA ALA A 94 9.51 -35.99 22.40
C ALA A 94 8.04 -35.63 22.17
N ASP A 95 7.32 -36.38 21.36
CA ASP A 95 5.88 -36.20 21.06
C ASP A 95 5.49 -34.78 20.66
N TYR A 96 6.32 -34.12 19.83
CA TYR A 96 6.15 -32.73 19.38
C TYR A 96 6.11 -31.69 20.51
N GLU A 97 6.86 -31.97 21.61
CA GLU A 97 6.99 -30.95 22.66
C GLU A 97 7.58 -29.63 22.10
N PRO A 98 6.99 -28.45 22.42
CA PRO A 98 7.45 -27.19 21.89
C PRO A 98 8.77 -26.75 22.55
N LEU A 99 9.85 -26.76 21.80
CA LEU A 99 11.16 -26.21 22.19
C LEU A 99 11.14 -24.67 22.11
N LEU A 100 10.44 -24.13 21.10
CA LEU A 100 10.31 -22.70 20.91
C LEU A 100 8.88 -22.40 20.44
N ILE A 101 8.20 -21.52 21.14
CA ILE A 101 6.82 -21.13 20.86
C ILE A 101 6.84 -19.89 19.96
N ASP A 102 6.12 -19.95 18.83
CA ASP A 102 5.92 -18.79 17.95
C ASP A 102 5.15 -17.69 18.69
N TRP A 103 5.64 -16.46 18.62
CA TRP A 103 5.08 -15.29 19.29
C TRP A 103 3.60 -15.02 18.94
N ARG A 104 3.17 -15.47 17.76
CA ARG A 104 1.79 -15.27 17.26
C ARG A 104 0.79 -16.19 17.94
N THR A 105 1.22 -17.29 18.51
CA THR A 105 0.32 -18.26 19.16
C THR A 105 -0.32 -17.70 20.43
N PRO A 106 -1.50 -18.20 20.82
CA PRO A 106 -2.10 -17.84 22.12
C PRO A 106 -1.21 -18.17 23.32
N ALA A 107 -0.41 -19.23 23.24
CA ALA A 107 0.51 -19.65 24.31
C ALA A 107 1.63 -18.63 24.59
N ALA A 108 1.99 -17.78 23.61
CA ALA A 108 2.96 -16.72 23.79
C ALA A 108 2.34 -15.42 24.37
N ARG A 109 1.02 -15.29 24.42
CA ARG A 109 0.34 -14.07 24.88
C ARG A 109 0.78 -13.58 26.27
N PRO A 110 1.02 -14.45 27.28
CA PRO A 110 1.45 -14.01 28.60
C PRO A 110 2.77 -13.23 28.57
N PHE A 111 3.63 -13.43 27.56
CA PHE A 111 4.86 -12.66 27.39
C PHE A 111 4.62 -11.16 27.18
N TYR A 112 3.52 -10.80 26.54
CA TYR A 112 3.16 -9.39 26.24
C TYR A 112 2.11 -8.82 27.21
N ALA A 113 1.25 -9.68 27.74
CA ALA A 113 0.06 -9.28 28.50
C ALA A 113 0.21 -9.41 30.02
N ALA A 114 1.22 -10.14 30.53
CA ALA A 114 1.46 -10.25 31.97
C ALA A 114 2.00 -8.94 32.52
N THR A 115 1.37 -8.48 33.62
CA THR A 115 1.75 -7.28 34.37
C THR A 115 1.77 -7.62 35.86
N GLY A 116 2.32 -6.73 36.70
CA GLY A 116 2.27 -6.89 38.15
C GLY A 116 0.85 -7.01 38.71
N ALA A 117 -0.16 -6.41 38.04
CA ALA A 117 -1.57 -6.50 38.42
C ALA A 117 -2.26 -7.77 37.87
N VAL A 118 -1.89 -8.23 36.68
CA VAL A 118 -2.50 -9.40 36.00
C VAL A 118 -1.39 -10.34 35.53
N ARG A 119 -1.02 -11.28 36.38
CA ARG A 119 0.17 -12.14 36.19
C ARG A 119 -0.01 -13.24 35.14
N LEU A 120 -1.22 -13.66 34.85
CA LEU A 120 -1.52 -14.78 33.91
C LEU A 120 -0.78 -16.08 34.25
N GLY A 121 -0.48 -16.35 35.52
CA GLY A 121 0.28 -17.51 35.96
C GLY A 121 1.82 -17.38 35.78
N VAL A 122 2.30 -16.23 35.33
CA VAL A 122 3.73 -15.99 35.11
C VAL A 122 4.37 -15.49 36.42
N ARG A 123 5.43 -16.15 36.82
CA ARG A 123 6.29 -15.78 37.94
C ARG A 123 7.40 -14.83 37.48
N ARG A 124 8.03 -15.15 36.35
CA ARG A 124 9.11 -14.36 35.79
C ARG A 124 9.03 -14.35 34.26
N ARG A 125 9.18 -13.18 33.69
CA ARG A 125 9.41 -13.00 32.25
C ARG A 125 10.86 -12.58 32.05
N ARG A 126 11.58 -13.30 31.18
CA ARG A 126 12.96 -13.02 30.81
C ARG A 126 13.03 -12.56 29.38
N HIS A 127 13.60 -11.39 29.14
CA HIS A 127 13.97 -10.90 27.81
C HIS A 127 15.39 -11.37 27.49
N ILE A 128 15.58 -11.97 26.30
CA ILE A 128 16.86 -12.52 25.85
C ILE A 128 17.31 -11.68 24.67
N ALA A 129 18.30 -10.81 24.90
CA ALA A 129 18.91 -10.03 23.84
C ALA A 129 19.96 -10.89 23.11
N THR A 130 19.86 -10.98 21.79
CA THR A 130 20.80 -11.76 20.97
C THR A 130 21.41 -10.88 19.88
N ARG A 131 22.65 -11.16 19.54
CA ARG A 131 23.32 -10.60 18.36
C ARG A 131 23.80 -11.75 17.48
N ARG A 132 23.16 -11.90 16.31
CA ARG A 132 23.26 -13.12 15.54
C ARG A 132 22.79 -14.31 16.39
N ARG A 133 23.67 -15.28 16.70
CA ARG A 133 23.39 -16.47 17.51
C ARG A 133 23.85 -16.37 18.96
N ASP A 134 24.51 -15.26 19.33
CA ASP A 134 25.10 -15.08 20.67
C ASP A 134 24.13 -14.29 21.57
N VAL A 135 23.95 -14.79 22.79
CA VAL A 135 23.20 -14.09 23.84
C VAL A 135 24.06 -12.97 24.40
N THR A 136 23.62 -11.74 24.24
CA THR A 136 24.34 -10.53 24.63
C THR A 136 23.83 -9.88 25.92
N GLY A 137 22.61 -10.22 26.32
CA GLY A 137 22.00 -9.67 27.54
C GLY A 137 20.77 -10.44 27.96
N LEU A 138 20.48 -10.40 29.26
CA LEU A 138 19.29 -10.98 29.88
C LEU A 138 18.65 -9.94 30.80
N GLU A 139 17.32 -9.80 30.73
CA GLU A 139 16.55 -8.90 31.58
C GLU A 139 15.34 -9.63 32.13
N ASP A 140 15.16 -9.55 33.45
CA ASP A 140 14.09 -10.28 34.14
C ASP A 140 13.06 -9.31 34.74
N ASP A 141 11.79 -9.49 34.33
CA ASP A 141 10.63 -8.93 35.02
C ASP A 141 10.09 -9.98 35.99
N VAL A 142 10.18 -9.73 37.31
CA VAL A 142 9.72 -10.64 38.35
C VAL A 142 8.38 -10.17 38.91
N PHE A 143 7.36 -11.00 38.84
CA PHE A 143 6.00 -10.73 39.25
C PHE A 143 5.67 -11.32 40.66
N GLU A 144 6.59 -11.21 41.63
CA GLU A 144 6.34 -11.73 42.99
C GLU A 144 5.35 -10.89 43.79
N THR A 145 4.51 -11.57 44.56
CA THR A 145 3.53 -10.93 45.46
C THR A 145 4.26 -10.14 46.54
N GLY A 146 4.25 -8.81 46.46
CA GLY A 146 4.76 -7.95 47.55
C GLY A 146 6.12 -7.27 47.27
N SER A 147 6.80 -7.52 46.15
CA SER A 147 8.09 -6.90 45.86
C SER A 147 7.89 -5.53 45.17
N ARG A 148 7.98 -4.46 45.97
CA ARG A 148 8.13 -3.09 45.45
C ARG A 148 9.55 -2.95 44.94
N ALA A 149 9.71 -2.53 43.69
CA ALA A 149 11.02 -2.28 43.10
C ALA A 149 11.81 -1.31 43.98
N PRO A 150 13.09 -1.59 44.33
CA PRO A 150 13.90 -0.66 45.11
C PRO A 150 14.15 0.59 44.24
N GLY A 151 13.61 1.74 44.68
CA GLY A 151 13.85 3.01 44.02
C GLY A 151 12.64 3.75 43.42
N ALA A 152 11.44 3.21 43.50
CA ALA A 152 10.24 3.92 43.04
C ALA A 152 9.83 5.04 44.00
N ALA A 153 9.77 6.29 43.54
CA ALA A 153 9.30 7.43 44.27
C ALA A 153 7.82 7.28 44.69
N PRO A 154 7.42 7.79 45.87
CA PRO A 154 6.02 7.73 46.31
C PRO A 154 5.15 8.60 45.41
N GLY A 155 4.25 7.98 44.64
CA GLY A 155 3.31 8.68 43.76
C GLY A 155 3.37 8.34 42.30
N SER A 156 4.37 7.56 41.82
CA SER A 156 4.33 6.98 40.48
C SER A 156 3.40 5.75 40.47
N THR A 157 2.26 5.85 39.84
CA THR A 157 1.57 4.68 39.28
C THR A 157 2.61 3.91 38.46
N PRO A 158 2.78 2.58 38.65
CA PRO A 158 3.71 1.81 37.85
C PRO A 158 3.32 2.04 36.40
N ALA A 159 4.14 2.74 35.66
CA ALA A 159 4.04 2.74 34.22
C ALA A 159 4.42 1.33 33.80
N GLU A 160 3.43 0.58 33.41
CA GLU A 160 3.52 -0.84 33.13
C GLU A 160 4.17 -1.08 31.76
N LEU A 161 5.42 -0.62 31.61
CA LEU A 161 6.21 -0.92 30.42
C LEU A 161 6.73 -2.34 30.51
N VAL A 162 6.48 -3.10 29.44
CA VAL A 162 6.97 -4.46 29.30
C VAL A 162 8.42 -4.41 28.82
N GLY A 163 9.36 -5.01 29.58
CA GLY A 163 10.77 -5.08 29.19
C GLY A 163 11.41 -3.71 29.02
N GLU A 164 11.27 -2.83 29.99
CA GLU A 164 11.69 -1.43 29.89
C GLU A 164 13.15 -1.25 29.43
N PRO A 165 14.17 -1.97 29.96
CA PRO A 165 15.54 -1.78 29.51
C PRO A 165 15.77 -2.27 28.08
N ALA A 166 15.16 -3.41 27.67
CA ALA A 166 15.24 -3.91 26.28
C ALA A 166 14.56 -2.95 25.29
N LEU A 167 13.44 -2.36 25.71
CA LEU A 167 12.77 -1.31 24.96
C LEU A 167 13.68 -0.09 24.77
N PHE A 168 14.29 0.43 25.85
CA PHE A 168 15.19 1.57 25.77
C PHE A 168 16.46 1.28 24.97
N ALA A 169 17.02 0.08 25.06
CA ALA A 169 18.16 -0.34 24.22
C ALA A 169 17.80 -0.27 22.72
N THR A 170 16.63 -0.75 22.35
CA THR A 170 16.13 -0.67 20.96
C THR A 170 15.87 0.77 20.52
N LEU A 171 15.27 1.59 21.38
CA LEU A 171 14.94 2.99 21.09
C LEU A 171 16.21 3.88 20.97
N ASN A 172 17.29 3.53 21.67
CA ASN A 172 18.55 4.26 21.65
C ASN A 172 19.51 3.81 20.54
N ALA A 173 19.22 2.72 19.83
CA ALA A 173 20.01 2.27 18.69
C ALA A 173 20.01 3.32 17.56
N ALA A 174 21.16 3.49 16.88
CA ALA A 174 21.28 4.40 15.75
C ALA A 174 20.38 3.97 14.59
N ARG A 175 19.81 4.94 13.86
CA ARG A 175 18.90 4.69 12.75
C ARG A 175 19.66 4.21 11.52
N THR A 176 19.21 3.10 10.96
CA THR A 176 19.82 2.44 9.78
C THR A 176 19.16 2.81 8.46
N GLY A 177 18.10 3.65 8.47
CA GLY A 177 17.30 3.96 7.29
C GLY A 177 16.28 2.86 6.92
N ARG A 178 16.17 1.84 7.75
CA ARG A 178 15.19 0.77 7.62
C ARG A 178 14.49 0.56 8.94
N MET A 179 13.21 0.21 8.88
CA MET A 179 12.46 -0.15 10.07
C MET A 179 12.84 -1.55 10.53
N SER A 180 13.11 -1.70 11.82
CA SER A 180 13.24 -3.01 12.48
C SER A 180 11.90 -3.43 13.07
N ASP A 181 11.67 -4.72 13.18
CA ASP A 181 10.52 -5.22 13.92
C ASP A 181 10.68 -4.99 15.43
N ILE A 182 9.54 -4.97 16.12
CA ILE A 182 9.46 -4.72 17.56
C ILE A 182 8.97 -5.95 18.35
N VAL A 183 9.06 -7.13 17.75
CA VAL A 183 8.43 -8.34 18.30
C VAL A 183 8.83 -8.64 19.75
N ALA A 184 10.07 -8.34 20.12
CA ALA A 184 10.59 -8.53 21.47
C ALA A 184 10.12 -7.46 22.48
N THR A 185 9.60 -6.32 22.03
CA THR A 185 9.27 -5.14 22.85
C THR A 185 7.84 -4.65 22.65
N ILE A 186 6.96 -5.48 22.08
CA ILE A 186 5.53 -5.16 21.95
C ILE A 186 4.94 -4.92 23.34
N GLN A 187 4.27 -3.79 23.50
CA GLN A 187 3.60 -3.40 24.75
C GLN A 187 2.16 -3.93 24.82
N THR A 188 1.60 -4.01 26.02
CA THR A 188 0.27 -4.59 26.27
C THR A 188 -0.85 -3.94 25.44
N GLU A 189 -0.85 -2.60 25.28
CA GLU A 189 -1.85 -1.92 24.46
C GLU A 189 -1.71 -2.30 22.97
N GLN A 190 -0.46 -2.47 22.49
CA GLN A 190 -0.14 -2.86 21.12
C GLN A 190 -0.55 -4.32 20.87
N ASP A 191 -0.22 -5.26 21.78
CA ASP A 191 -0.59 -6.68 21.68
C ASP A 191 -2.11 -6.86 21.60
N ARG A 192 -2.88 -6.10 22.39
CA ARG A 192 -4.34 -6.11 22.35
C ARG A 192 -4.88 -5.75 20.96
N ILE A 193 -4.31 -4.72 20.33
CA ILE A 193 -4.70 -4.28 18.99
C ILE A 193 -4.27 -5.31 17.94
N ILE A 194 -3.03 -5.81 18.02
CA ILE A 194 -2.49 -6.81 17.08
C ILE A 194 -3.38 -8.06 17.05
N ARG A 195 -3.82 -8.55 18.22
CA ARG A 195 -4.61 -9.78 18.34
C ARG A 195 -6.13 -9.57 18.26
N SER A 196 -6.59 -8.36 18.04
CA SER A 196 -8.04 -8.10 17.92
C SER A 196 -8.64 -8.76 16.67
N ASP A 197 -9.95 -9.02 16.66
CA ASP A 197 -10.65 -9.67 15.54
C ASP A 197 -10.35 -8.98 14.20
N HIS A 198 -10.30 -9.77 13.12
CA HIS A 198 -10.03 -9.31 11.76
C HIS A 198 -11.25 -8.76 11.03
N ARG A 199 -12.47 -9.00 11.55
CA ARG A 199 -13.74 -8.61 10.92
C ARG A 199 -13.98 -7.12 11.06
N GLY A 200 -14.47 -6.52 9.95
CA GLY A 200 -14.81 -5.11 9.91
C GLY A 200 -13.58 -4.19 9.87
N VAL A 201 -13.82 -2.90 10.00
CA VAL A 201 -12.78 -1.87 9.98
C VAL A 201 -12.27 -1.63 11.40
N LEU A 202 -10.96 -1.74 11.57
CA LEU A 202 -10.26 -1.32 12.79
C LEU A 202 -9.48 -0.04 12.49
N VAL A 203 -9.84 1.06 13.16
CA VAL A 203 -9.09 2.32 13.10
C VAL A 203 -8.19 2.40 14.33
N VAL A 204 -6.90 2.59 14.11
CA VAL A 204 -5.89 2.79 15.15
C VAL A 204 -5.39 4.22 15.06
N GLN A 205 -5.92 5.09 15.92
CA GLN A 205 -5.48 6.46 16.06
C GLN A 205 -4.30 6.50 17.04
N GLY A 206 -3.25 7.25 16.69
CA GLY A 206 -2.13 7.43 17.61
C GLY A 206 -1.23 8.56 17.15
N GLY A 207 -0.69 9.31 18.08
CA GLY A 207 0.27 10.38 17.81
C GLY A 207 1.60 9.85 17.26
N PRO A 208 2.56 10.75 17.01
CA PRO A 208 3.89 10.37 16.56
C PRO A 208 4.58 9.47 17.60
N GLY A 209 5.35 8.51 17.11
CA GLY A 209 6.16 7.64 17.97
C GLY A 209 5.40 6.62 18.81
N THR A 210 4.07 6.45 18.62
CA THR A 210 3.27 5.46 19.34
C THR A 210 3.36 4.05 18.77
N GLY A 211 4.07 3.87 17.66
CA GLY A 211 4.26 2.56 17.03
C GLY A 211 3.12 2.12 16.11
N LYS A 212 2.30 3.05 15.58
CA LYS A 212 1.19 2.75 14.66
C LYS A 212 1.55 1.79 13.53
N THR A 213 2.56 2.14 12.74
CA THR A 213 3.06 1.32 11.62
C THR A 213 3.53 -0.05 12.09
N ALA A 214 4.25 -0.11 13.21
CA ALA A 214 4.70 -1.37 13.78
C ALA A 214 3.51 -2.26 14.17
N VAL A 215 2.51 -1.70 14.86
CA VAL A 215 1.27 -2.41 15.23
C VAL A 215 0.55 -2.92 13.98
N ALA A 216 0.43 -2.11 12.92
CA ALA A 216 -0.22 -2.48 11.69
C ALA A 216 0.47 -3.66 10.99
N LEU A 217 1.80 -3.63 10.87
CA LEU A 217 2.57 -4.68 10.22
C LEU A 217 2.61 -5.97 11.04
N HIS A 218 2.77 -5.88 12.37
CA HIS A 218 2.70 -7.05 13.25
C HIS A 218 1.30 -7.66 13.28
N ARG A 219 0.24 -6.83 13.18
CA ARG A 219 -1.12 -7.31 13.03
C ARG A 219 -1.30 -8.03 11.68
N ALA A 220 -0.77 -7.50 10.58
CA ALA A 220 -0.80 -8.19 9.29
C ALA A 220 -0.15 -9.58 9.40
N ALA A 221 1.04 -9.68 10.02
CA ALA A 221 1.72 -10.94 10.25
C ALA A 221 0.93 -11.89 11.17
N TYR A 222 0.30 -11.37 12.22
CA TYR A 222 -0.57 -12.15 13.10
C TYR A 222 -1.80 -12.70 12.36
N LEU A 223 -2.45 -11.89 11.53
CA LEU A 223 -3.62 -12.30 10.75
C LEU A 223 -3.27 -13.33 9.67
N LEU A 224 -2.14 -13.15 8.97
CA LEU A 224 -1.61 -14.12 8.01
C LEU A 224 -1.30 -15.46 8.67
N TYR A 225 -0.78 -15.46 9.88
CA TYR A 225 -0.54 -16.67 10.64
C TYR A 225 -1.84 -17.36 11.07
N THR A 226 -2.78 -16.58 11.65
CA THR A 226 -4.01 -17.12 12.26
C THR A 226 -5.06 -17.52 11.21
N HIS A 227 -5.11 -16.83 10.07
CA HIS A 227 -6.09 -17.03 8.99
C HIS A 227 -5.44 -17.42 7.68
N ARG A 228 -4.35 -18.21 7.75
CA ARG A 228 -3.51 -18.56 6.60
C ARG A 228 -4.29 -19.10 5.42
N ASP A 229 -5.18 -20.08 5.63
CA ASP A 229 -5.92 -20.75 4.55
C ASP A 229 -6.73 -19.79 3.67
N ARG A 230 -7.24 -18.72 4.27
CA ARG A 230 -8.01 -17.71 3.57
C ARG A 230 -7.11 -16.63 2.96
N LEU A 231 -6.20 -16.09 3.76
CA LEU A 231 -5.39 -14.93 3.35
C LEU A 231 -4.26 -15.31 2.39
N ALA A 232 -3.81 -16.58 2.36
CA ALA A 232 -2.81 -17.04 1.39
C ALA A 232 -3.30 -16.98 -0.07
N ARG A 233 -4.61 -17.09 -0.29
CA ARG A 233 -5.21 -17.05 -1.65
C ARG A 233 -5.53 -15.65 -2.12
N SER A 234 -6.06 -14.82 -1.23
CA SER A 234 -6.52 -13.46 -1.55
C SER A 234 -5.46 -12.38 -1.28
N GLY A 235 -4.41 -12.72 -0.54
CA GLY A 235 -3.35 -11.79 -0.17
C GLY A 235 -3.76 -10.77 0.89
N VAL A 236 -2.75 -10.07 1.40
CA VAL A 236 -2.90 -8.88 2.26
C VAL A 236 -2.27 -7.70 1.53
N LEU A 237 -3.00 -6.59 1.42
CA LEU A 237 -2.50 -5.35 0.85
C LEU A 237 -2.06 -4.41 1.97
N VAL A 238 -0.88 -3.83 1.84
CA VAL A 238 -0.40 -2.71 2.68
C VAL A 238 -0.31 -1.47 1.79
N VAL A 239 -1.13 -0.48 2.07
CA VAL A 239 -1.12 0.81 1.38
C VAL A 239 -0.30 1.80 2.20
N GLY A 240 0.73 2.36 1.59
CA GLY A 240 1.59 3.39 2.18
C GLY A 240 1.47 4.74 1.46
N PRO A 241 1.93 5.84 2.11
CA PRO A 241 1.78 7.19 1.56
C PRO A 241 2.67 7.46 0.33
N HIS A 242 3.85 6.85 0.26
CA HIS A 242 4.80 7.02 -0.85
C HIS A 242 5.85 5.89 -0.88
N GLN A 243 6.53 5.73 -2.02
CA GLN A 243 7.47 4.64 -2.28
C GLN A 243 8.66 4.59 -1.29
N ALA A 244 9.17 5.74 -0.85
CA ALA A 244 10.27 5.77 0.12
C ALA A 244 9.84 5.18 1.48
N PHE A 245 8.60 5.42 1.90
CA PHE A 245 8.03 4.81 3.09
C PHE A 245 7.90 3.28 2.94
N LEU A 246 7.41 2.80 1.81
CA LEU A 246 7.30 1.37 1.55
C LEU A 246 8.67 0.67 1.62
N ARG A 247 9.71 1.28 1.04
CA ARG A 247 11.10 0.78 1.15
C ARG A 247 11.62 0.80 2.60
N TYR A 248 11.21 1.80 3.40
CA TYR A 248 11.58 1.88 4.81
C TYR A 248 11.03 0.70 5.62
N ILE A 249 9.79 0.25 5.33
CA ILE A 249 9.11 -0.85 6.05
C ILE A 249 9.31 -2.22 5.39
N GLU A 250 9.92 -2.30 4.20
CA GLU A 250 10.02 -3.48 3.34
C GLU A 250 10.50 -4.73 4.05
N ASN A 251 11.43 -4.60 5.00
CA ASN A 251 12.05 -5.75 5.66
C ASN A 251 11.27 -6.25 6.89
N VAL A 252 10.25 -5.52 7.37
CA VAL A 252 9.54 -5.88 8.61
C VAL A 252 8.74 -7.17 8.45
N LEU A 253 7.90 -7.27 7.42
CA LEU A 253 7.07 -8.45 7.19
C LEU A 253 7.89 -9.72 6.86
N PRO A 254 8.91 -9.65 5.98
CA PRO A 254 9.82 -10.78 5.79
C PRO A 254 10.54 -11.20 7.08
N SER A 255 10.97 -10.26 7.94
CA SER A 255 11.59 -10.58 9.24
C SER A 255 10.63 -11.29 10.21
N LEU A 256 9.32 -11.14 10.01
CA LEU A 256 8.27 -11.84 10.73
C LEU A 256 7.86 -13.16 10.04
N GLY A 257 8.52 -13.53 8.93
CA GLY A 257 8.30 -14.77 8.20
C GLY A 257 7.14 -14.73 7.19
N GLU A 258 6.66 -13.55 6.82
CA GLU A 258 5.52 -13.38 5.91
C GLU A 258 5.95 -12.77 4.57
N THR A 259 5.66 -13.49 3.48
CA THR A 259 6.03 -13.12 2.11
C THR A 259 4.83 -12.91 1.18
N SER A 260 3.61 -13.21 1.65
CA SER A 260 2.36 -13.11 0.85
C SER A 260 1.69 -11.74 1.03
N VAL A 261 2.48 -10.68 1.16
CA VAL A 261 1.98 -9.32 1.35
C VAL A 261 2.34 -8.47 0.13
N VAL A 262 1.36 -7.75 -0.38
CA VAL A 262 1.51 -6.76 -1.43
C VAL A 262 1.65 -5.40 -0.78
N SER A 263 2.74 -4.69 -1.05
CA SER A 263 2.93 -3.32 -0.59
C SER A 263 2.84 -2.37 -1.78
N ALA A 264 1.93 -1.41 -1.72
CA ALA A 264 1.66 -0.49 -2.82
C ALA A 264 1.32 0.92 -2.32
N THR A 265 1.60 1.93 -3.13
CA THR A 265 0.97 3.25 -3.00
C THR A 265 -0.34 3.25 -3.80
N VAL A 266 -1.21 4.23 -3.55
CA VAL A 266 -2.46 4.38 -4.32
C VAL A 266 -2.19 4.47 -5.83
N GLU A 267 -1.07 5.10 -6.20
CA GLU A 267 -0.65 5.28 -7.59
C GLU A 267 -0.44 3.96 -8.35
N VAL A 268 0.04 2.93 -7.66
CA VAL A 268 0.37 1.63 -8.27
C VAL A 268 -0.83 0.70 -8.33
N LEU A 269 -1.91 1.01 -7.61
CA LEU A 269 -3.11 0.17 -7.57
C LEU A 269 -3.92 0.19 -8.88
N TYR A 270 -3.63 1.10 -9.79
CA TYR A 270 -4.20 1.13 -11.13
C TYR A 270 -3.13 0.71 -12.16
N PRO A 271 -3.18 -0.52 -12.69
CA PRO A 271 -2.15 -1.02 -13.58
C PRO A 271 -2.16 -0.31 -14.94
N GLY A 272 -0.99 -0.23 -15.59
CA GLY A 272 -0.84 0.28 -16.95
C GLY A 272 -0.75 1.80 -17.08
N VAL A 273 -0.78 2.55 -15.97
CA VAL A 273 -0.60 4.01 -15.96
C VAL A 273 0.60 4.40 -15.12
N THR A 274 1.47 5.23 -15.68
CA THR A 274 2.65 5.76 -14.98
C THR A 274 2.40 7.21 -14.57
N VAL A 275 2.59 7.49 -13.27
CA VAL A 275 2.54 8.85 -12.73
C VAL A 275 3.87 9.55 -13.02
N ARG A 276 3.83 10.67 -13.75
CA ARG A 276 5.04 11.38 -14.20
C ARG A 276 5.17 12.79 -13.64
N ARG A 277 4.11 13.34 -13.11
CA ARG A 277 4.03 14.74 -12.71
C ARG A 277 3.54 14.87 -11.27
N ALA A 278 4.18 15.80 -10.53
CA ALA A 278 3.61 16.29 -9.27
C ALA A 278 2.41 17.20 -9.57
N GLU A 279 1.37 17.05 -8.79
CA GLU A 279 0.16 17.88 -8.90
C GLU A 279 0.27 19.13 -8.03
N GLU A 280 -0.33 20.24 -8.49
CA GLU A 280 -0.50 21.41 -7.66
C GLU A 280 -1.48 21.11 -6.51
N PRO A 281 -1.19 21.52 -5.26
CA PRO A 281 -2.01 21.18 -4.09
C PRO A 281 -3.50 21.50 -4.22
N ALA A 282 -3.85 22.64 -4.85
CA ALA A 282 -5.23 23.03 -5.06
C ALA A 282 -5.96 22.13 -6.06
N VAL A 283 -5.25 21.64 -7.09
CA VAL A 283 -5.78 20.70 -8.08
C VAL A 283 -5.93 19.31 -7.47
N ALA A 284 -4.93 18.86 -6.69
CA ALA A 284 -4.98 17.57 -5.98
C ALA A 284 -6.16 17.53 -5.00
N GLU A 285 -6.39 18.61 -4.25
CA GLU A 285 -7.53 18.73 -3.33
C GLU A 285 -8.87 18.64 -4.08
N LEU A 286 -8.99 19.35 -5.19
CA LEU A 286 -10.19 19.32 -6.01
C LEU A 286 -10.47 17.93 -6.58
N LYS A 287 -9.47 17.28 -7.18
CA LYS A 287 -9.56 15.92 -7.73
C LYS A 287 -9.86 14.86 -6.65
N GLY A 288 -9.41 15.11 -5.42
CA GLY A 288 -9.63 14.21 -4.28
C GLY A 288 -11.05 14.22 -3.72
N ARG A 289 -11.90 15.19 -4.06
CA ARG A 289 -13.26 15.29 -3.52
C ARG A 289 -14.18 14.18 -4.05
N ALA A 290 -15.01 13.59 -3.19
CA ALA A 290 -15.97 12.55 -3.56
C ALA A 290 -16.92 12.97 -4.69
N GLY A 291 -17.23 14.27 -4.80
CA GLY A 291 -18.10 14.83 -5.85
C GLY A 291 -17.57 14.64 -7.27
N LEU A 292 -16.26 14.33 -7.45
CA LEU A 292 -15.70 14.03 -8.77
C LEU A 292 -16.21 12.69 -9.32
N ALA A 293 -16.65 11.76 -8.48
CA ALA A 293 -17.31 10.53 -8.92
C ALA A 293 -18.61 10.86 -9.70
N ASP A 294 -19.39 11.85 -9.24
CA ASP A 294 -20.58 12.32 -9.95
C ASP A 294 -20.23 12.97 -11.29
N VAL A 295 -19.10 13.69 -11.35
CA VAL A 295 -18.60 14.32 -12.59
C VAL A 295 -18.21 13.25 -13.61
N ILE A 296 -17.46 12.23 -13.21
CA ILE A 296 -17.10 11.11 -14.09
C ILE A 296 -18.36 10.38 -14.57
N ALA A 297 -19.32 10.10 -13.67
CA ALA A 297 -20.58 9.46 -14.05
C ALA A 297 -21.40 10.33 -15.02
N ALA A 298 -21.37 11.65 -14.87
CA ALA A 298 -22.02 12.57 -15.81
C ALA A 298 -21.30 12.57 -17.18
N ALA A 299 -19.96 12.54 -17.19
CA ALA A 299 -19.18 12.45 -18.42
C ALA A 299 -19.47 11.16 -19.20
N VAL A 300 -19.58 9.99 -18.52
CA VAL A 300 -19.99 8.72 -19.15
C VAL A 300 -21.39 8.85 -19.77
N ARG A 301 -22.36 9.42 -19.05
CA ARG A 301 -23.72 9.62 -19.57
C ARG A 301 -23.78 10.57 -20.77
N ASP A 302 -22.91 11.57 -20.83
CA ASP A 302 -22.82 12.51 -21.95
C ASP A 302 -22.35 11.85 -23.26
N ARG A 303 -21.55 10.80 -23.15
CA ARG A 303 -21.09 9.99 -24.30
C ARG A 303 -22.18 9.09 -24.89
N GLN A 304 -23.32 8.89 -24.21
CA GLN A 304 -24.48 8.15 -24.68
C GLN A 304 -25.45 9.12 -25.41
N ARG A 305 -25.11 9.50 -26.62
CA ARG A 305 -25.74 10.60 -27.36
C ARG A 305 -27.05 10.20 -28.05
N LEU A 306 -27.82 11.18 -28.38
CA LEU A 306 -28.94 11.07 -29.31
C LEU A 306 -28.66 11.93 -30.54
N PRO A 307 -29.23 11.56 -31.71
CA PRO A 307 -29.19 12.45 -32.88
C PRO A 307 -29.61 13.89 -32.56
N VAL A 308 -28.93 14.89 -33.13
CA VAL A 308 -29.26 16.29 -32.93
C VAL A 308 -30.60 16.60 -33.58
N GLY A 309 -30.86 16.04 -34.80
CA GLY A 309 -32.14 16.15 -35.50
C GLY A 309 -33.13 15.05 -35.07
N GLN A 310 -34.29 14.99 -35.78
CA GLN A 310 -35.28 13.95 -35.59
C GLN A 310 -34.81 12.58 -36.19
N THR A 311 -33.96 12.65 -37.19
CA THR A 311 -33.38 11.51 -37.92
C THR A 311 -31.88 11.69 -38.03
N PHE A 312 -31.16 10.56 -38.03
CA PHE A 312 -29.73 10.46 -38.30
C PHE A 312 -29.59 9.67 -39.63
N GLU A 313 -28.98 10.30 -40.62
CA GLU A 313 -28.80 9.76 -41.96
C GLU A 313 -27.52 8.92 -41.99
N ILE A 314 -27.63 7.64 -42.38
CA ILE A 314 -26.51 6.73 -42.51
C ILE A 314 -26.41 6.37 -44.00
N HIS A 315 -25.36 6.83 -44.68
CA HIS A 315 -25.11 6.57 -46.08
C HIS A 315 -24.25 5.31 -46.19
N THR A 316 -24.87 4.16 -46.48
CA THR A 316 -24.15 2.94 -46.85
C THR A 316 -23.87 2.95 -48.38
N GLU A 317 -23.06 1.99 -48.85
CA GLU A 317 -22.76 1.89 -50.31
C GLU A 317 -24.02 1.61 -51.15
N GLU A 318 -25.00 0.93 -50.55
CA GLU A 318 -26.19 0.46 -51.27
C GLU A 318 -27.42 1.36 -51.09
N ARG A 319 -27.54 2.01 -49.96
CA ARG A 319 -28.76 2.74 -49.55
C ARG A 319 -28.57 3.81 -48.50
N LEU A 320 -29.58 4.67 -48.42
CA LEU A 320 -29.71 5.65 -47.30
C LEU A 320 -30.60 5.01 -46.20
N LEU A 321 -30.04 4.89 -45.00
CA LEU A 321 -30.79 4.45 -43.82
C LEU A 321 -31.11 5.67 -42.94
N LEU A 322 -32.36 5.74 -42.44
CA LEU A 322 -32.83 6.83 -41.59
C LEU A 322 -33.04 6.32 -40.15
N LEU A 323 -32.11 6.62 -39.27
CA LEU A 323 -32.22 6.23 -37.86
C LEU A 323 -32.95 7.32 -37.07
N GLU A 324 -34.18 7.05 -36.66
CA GLU A 324 -35.00 7.98 -35.90
C GLU A 324 -34.43 8.21 -34.48
N ARG A 325 -34.51 9.49 -34.05
CA ARG A 325 -34.18 9.90 -32.67
C ARG A 325 -34.99 9.14 -31.60
N SER A 326 -36.27 8.86 -31.88
CA SER A 326 -37.17 8.06 -31.02
C SER A 326 -36.67 6.65 -30.81
N THR A 327 -36.16 6.01 -31.85
CA THR A 327 -35.56 4.67 -31.81
C THR A 327 -34.29 4.65 -31.02
N CYS A 328 -33.37 5.65 -31.23
CA CYS A 328 -32.16 5.80 -30.42
C CYS A 328 -32.49 6.04 -28.95
N ALA A 329 -33.52 6.84 -28.64
CA ALA A 329 -33.91 7.12 -27.26
C ALA A 329 -34.43 5.85 -26.56
N ARG A 330 -35.21 5.02 -27.23
CA ARG A 330 -35.69 3.72 -26.70
C ARG A 330 -34.52 2.76 -26.48
N ALA A 331 -33.66 2.63 -27.50
CA ALA A 331 -32.48 1.77 -27.40
C ALA A 331 -31.56 2.19 -26.25
N ARG A 332 -31.33 3.51 -26.09
CA ARG A 332 -30.55 4.08 -24.98
C ARG A 332 -31.21 3.82 -23.62
N ALA A 333 -32.54 4.00 -23.51
CA ALA A 333 -33.27 3.72 -22.28
C ALA A 333 -33.15 2.24 -21.89
N LEU A 334 -33.35 1.32 -22.82
CA LEU A 334 -33.22 -0.13 -22.63
C LEU A 334 -31.80 -0.50 -22.14
N ALA A 335 -30.77 0.07 -22.77
CA ALA A 335 -29.39 -0.18 -22.36
C ALA A 335 -29.06 0.39 -20.96
N ARG A 336 -29.61 1.57 -20.60
CA ARG A 336 -29.42 2.15 -19.25
C ARG A 336 -30.18 1.38 -18.16
N GLU A 337 -31.36 0.88 -18.48
CA GLU A 337 -32.19 0.10 -17.55
C GLU A 337 -31.66 -1.31 -17.28
N SER A 338 -30.77 -1.82 -18.11
CA SER A 338 -30.11 -3.12 -17.90
C SER A 338 -29.26 -3.17 -16.66
N GLY A 339 -28.74 -2.00 -16.21
CA GLY A 339 -27.79 -1.92 -15.11
C GLY A 339 -26.35 -2.34 -15.46
N GLU A 340 -26.10 -2.70 -16.73
CA GLU A 340 -24.76 -3.03 -17.21
C GLU A 340 -23.87 -1.80 -17.34
N LEU A 341 -22.54 -2.02 -17.33
CA LEU A 341 -21.56 -0.97 -17.48
C LEU A 341 -21.58 -0.39 -18.90
N HIS A 342 -21.03 0.81 -19.10
CA HIS A 342 -21.17 1.55 -20.37
C HIS A 342 -20.78 0.72 -21.62
N ASN A 343 -19.62 0.06 -21.60
CA ASN A 343 -19.12 -0.73 -22.73
C ASN A 343 -19.95 -2.02 -22.95
N ASP A 344 -20.40 -2.65 -21.88
CA ASP A 344 -21.27 -3.84 -21.96
C ASP A 344 -22.69 -3.48 -22.40
N ALA A 345 -23.27 -2.40 -21.82
CA ALA A 345 -24.58 -1.88 -22.19
C ALA A 345 -24.66 -1.45 -23.66
N ARG A 346 -23.52 -1.06 -24.27
CA ARG A 346 -23.42 -0.76 -25.70
C ARG A 346 -23.94 -1.91 -26.57
N ALA A 347 -23.68 -3.13 -26.21
CA ALA A 347 -24.16 -4.31 -26.99
C ALA A 347 -25.69 -4.38 -27.04
N ILE A 348 -26.37 -3.94 -25.98
CA ILE A 348 -27.85 -3.86 -25.91
C ILE A 348 -28.33 -2.73 -26.82
N PHE A 349 -27.71 -1.58 -26.75
CA PHE A 349 -28.01 -0.44 -27.63
C PHE A 349 -27.84 -0.79 -29.09
N VAL A 350 -26.66 -1.34 -29.45
CA VAL A 350 -26.34 -1.77 -30.84
C VAL A 350 -27.37 -2.76 -31.37
N ARG A 351 -27.72 -3.78 -30.58
CA ARG A 351 -28.71 -4.77 -30.97
C ARG A 351 -30.06 -4.11 -31.30
N ALA A 352 -30.55 -3.25 -30.42
CA ALA A 352 -31.83 -2.58 -30.59
C ALA A 352 -31.88 -1.67 -31.84
N VAL A 353 -30.74 -0.96 -32.11
CA VAL A 353 -30.61 -0.12 -33.32
C VAL A 353 -30.52 -0.97 -34.57
N ILE A 354 -29.71 -2.01 -34.62
CA ILE A 354 -29.59 -2.92 -35.77
C ILE A 354 -30.93 -3.59 -36.06
N ASP A 355 -31.67 -4.06 -35.05
CA ASP A 355 -33.00 -4.64 -35.23
C ASP A 355 -34.01 -3.64 -35.81
N ALA A 356 -33.87 -2.36 -35.47
CA ALA A 356 -34.72 -1.32 -36.06
C ALA A 356 -34.36 -1.02 -37.52
N LEU A 357 -33.07 -0.94 -37.85
CA LEU A 357 -32.56 -0.75 -39.22
C LEU A 357 -32.90 -1.94 -40.11
N ALA A 358 -32.74 -3.17 -39.61
CA ALA A 358 -33.10 -4.37 -40.35
C ALA A 358 -34.59 -4.41 -40.69
N ARG A 359 -35.47 -4.02 -39.77
CA ARG A 359 -36.93 -3.90 -40.06
C ARG A 359 -37.18 -2.81 -41.07
N GLN A 360 -36.55 -1.65 -40.97
CA GLN A 360 -36.71 -0.59 -41.98
C GLN A 360 -36.32 -1.06 -43.40
N VAL A 361 -35.23 -1.82 -43.51
CA VAL A 361 -34.78 -2.41 -44.80
C VAL A 361 -35.78 -3.45 -45.33
N ALA A 362 -36.27 -4.33 -44.45
CA ALA A 362 -37.27 -5.35 -44.81
C ALA A 362 -38.58 -4.73 -45.27
N ASP A 363 -39.05 -3.68 -44.56
CA ASP A 363 -40.25 -2.95 -44.95
C ASP A 363 -40.06 -2.22 -46.30
N GLY A 364 -38.85 -1.72 -46.59
CA GLY A 364 -38.49 -1.14 -47.87
C GLY A 364 -38.59 -2.13 -49.04
N TYR A 365 -38.00 -3.34 -48.85
CA TYR A 365 -38.12 -4.40 -49.86
C TYR A 365 -39.57 -4.82 -50.11
N ALA A 366 -40.38 -4.92 -49.07
CA ALA A 366 -41.81 -5.25 -49.22
C ALA A 366 -42.53 -4.17 -50.01
N ALA A 367 -42.29 -2.89 -49.75
CA ALA A 367 -42.89 -1.77 -50.44
C ALA A 367 -42.46 -1.71 -51.92
N GLU A 368 -41.18 -1.93 -52.22
CA GLU A 368 -40.63 -1.96 -53.60
C GLU A 368 -41.24 -3.13 -54.41
N THR A 369 -41.32 -4.32 -53.79
CA THR A 369 -41.89 -5.49 -54.44
C THR A 369 -43.38 -5.34 -54.73
N ILE A 370 -44.16 -4.81 -53.77
CA ILE A 370 -45.59 -4.52 -53.93
C ILE A 370 -45.75 -3.46 -55.02
N THR A 371 -44.94 -2.38 -55.01
CA THR A 371 -45.01 -1.35 -56.02
C THR A 371 -44.70 -1.87 -57.42
N ALA A 372 -43.69 -2.75 -57.58
CA ALA A 372 -43.34 -3.37 -58.83
C ALA A 372 -44.46 -4.28 -59.34
N GLN A 373 -45.06 -5.11 -58.46
CA GLN A 373 -46.17 -6.00 -58.82
C GLN A 373 -47.46 -5.25 -59.25
N VAL A 374 -47.73 -4.13 -58.56
CA VAL A 374 -48.93 -3.32 -58.92
C VAL A 374 -48.71 -2.59 -60.26
N LEU A 375 -47.48 -2.02 -60.47
CA LEU A 375 -47.12 -1.40 -61.75
C LEU A 375 -47.14 -2.38 -62.92
N GLU A 376 -46.76 -3.66 -62.71
CA GLU A 376 -46.79 -4.67 -63.68
C GLU A 376 -48.26 -5.12 -64.08
N ALA A 377 -49.13 -5.11 -63.01
CA ALA A 377 -50.53 -5.46 -63.17
C ALA A 377 -51.43 -4.32 -63.79
N ASP A 378 -51.21 -3.06 -63.37
CA ASP A 378 -51.91 -1.84 -63.82
C ASP A 378 -51.01 -0.60 -63.72
N PRO A 379 -50.38 -0.16 -64.81
CA PRO A 379 -49.52 1.05 -64.82
C PRO A 379 -50.23 2.33 -64.45
N ALA A 380 -51.59 2.39 -64.54
CA ALA A 380 -52.37 3.57 -64.14
C ALA A 380 -52.64 3.66 -62.60
N ALA A 381 -52.37 2.61 -61.85
CA ALA A 381 -52.61 2.55 -60.43
C ALA A 381 -51.55 3.30 -59.59
N PHE A 382 -50.53 3.88 -60.26
CA PHE A 382 -49.46 4.59 -59.58
C PHE A 382 -49.94 5.79 -58.70
N ASP A 383 -50.98 6.53 -59.22
CA ASP A 383 -51.54 7.71 -58.44
C ASP A 383 -52.44 7.27 -57.26
N LEU A 384 -52.74 5.96 -57.14
CA LEU A 384 -53.56 5.43 -56.03
C LEU A 384 -52.71 4.77 -54.90
N LEU A 385 -51.41 4.58 -55.11
CA LEU A 385 -50.51 4.06 -54.11
C LEU A 385 -50.22 5.15 -53.04
N ALA A 386 -51.23 5.45 -52.24
CA ALA A 386 -51.00 6.16 -51.00
C ALA A 386 -50.10 5.26 -50.10
N PRO A 387 -49.22 5.82 -49.28
CA PRO A 387 -48.38 4.99 -48.38
C PRO A 387 -49.25 4.15 -47.47
N ALA A 388 -49.34 2.88 -47.79
CA ALA A 388 -50.11 1.88 -47.02
C ALA A 388 -49.51 1.85 -45.60
N GLY A 389 -50.35 2.18 -44.64
CA GLY A 389 -49.99 2.07 -43.23
C GLY A 389 -49.64 0.65 -42.87
N SER A 390 -48.58 0.53 -42.11
CA SER A 390 -48.02 -0.62 -41.43
C SER A 390 -48.95 -1.83 -41.18
N GLY A 391 -48.76 -2.88 -41.99
CA GLY A 391 -49.51 -4.16 -41.83
C GLY A 391 -49.06 -5.23 -42.85
N GLY A 392 -47.94 -5.00 -43.56
CA GLY A 392 -47.42 -5.94 -44.54
C GLY A 392 -46.72 -7.14 -43.91
N THR A 393 -47.09 -8.35 -44.34
CA THR A 393 -46.33 -9.57 -44.15
C THR A 393 -44.90 -9.34 -44.64
N SER A 394 -43.91 -9.47 -43.73
CA SER A 394 -42.48 -9.42 -44.10
C SER A 394 -42.22 -10.45 -45.19
N LEU A 395 -41.64 -10.05 -46.31
CA LEU A 395 -41.21 -10.92 -47.41
C LEU A 395 -39.93 -11.70 -47.04
N LEU A 396 -39.22 -11.29 -45.98
CA LEU A 396 -38.00 -11.91 -45.51
C LEU A 396 -38.38 -12.85 -44.36
N ASP A 397 -37.81 -14.04 -44.39
CA ASP A 397 -37.91 -15.00 -43.30
C ASP A 397 -36.95 -14.65 -42.14
N ASP A 398 -36.97 -15.45 -41.07
CA ASP A 398 -36.13 -15.20 -39.88
C ASP A 398 -34.64 -15.37 -40.20
N ASP A 399 -34.25 -16.23 -41.13
CA ASP A 399 -32.88 -16.46 -41.58
C ASP A 399 -32.37 -15.28 -42.41
N ASP A 400 -33.20 -14.78 -43.32
CA ASP A 400 -32.90 -13.56 -44.11
C ASP A 400 -32.73 -12.35 -43.23
N LEU A 401 -33.58 -12.18 -42.21
CA LEU A 401 -33.45 -11.09 -41.22
C LEU A 401 -32.20 -11.27 -40.36
N ALA A 402 -31.80 -12.47 -40.03
CA ALA A 402 -30.56 -12.73 -39.28
C ALA A 402 -29.32 -12.37 -40.10
N GLN A 403 -29.32 -12.73 -41.39
CA GLN A 403 -28.27 -12.36 -42.35
C GLN A 403 -28.20 -10.84 -42.52
N LEU A 404 -29.32 -10.16 -42.75
CA LEU A 404 -29.38 -8.71 -42.87
C LEU A 404 -28.86 -7.99 -41.62
N ARG A 405 -29.17 -8.48 -40.43
CA ARG A 405 -28.59 -7.96 -39.18
C ARG A 405 -27.08 -8.12 -39.13
N GLN A 406 -26.56 -9.22 -39.66
CA GLN A 406 -25.11 -9.43 -39.70
C GLN A 406 -24.43 -8.49 -40.71
N GLU A 407 -25.01 -8.28 -41.87
CA GLU A 407 -24.55 -7.34 -42.90
C GLU A 407 -24.55 -5.90 -42.36
N LEU A 408 -25.66 -5.43 -41.80
CA LEU A 408 -25.76 -4.09 -41.17
C LEU A 408 -24.77 -3.90 -40.01
N ARG A 409 -24.50 -4.96 -39.25
CA ARG A 409 -23.52 -4.91 -38.21
C ARG A 409 -22.08 -4.80 -38.71
N ALA A 410 -21.80 -5.37 -39.89
CA ALA A 410 -20.48 -5.30 -40.50
C ALA A 410 -20.27 -4.03 -41.34
N ASP A 411 -21.33 -3.29 -41.66
CA ASP A 411 -21.27 -2.11 -42.52
C ASP A 411 -20.48 -0.94 -41.83
N PRO A 412 -19.44 -0.39 -42.48
CA PRO A 412 -18.61 0.65 -41.88
C PRO A 412 -19.35 1.95 -41.54
N ALA A 413 -20.35 2.36 -42.34
CA ALA A 413 -21.13 3.59 -42.10
C ALA A 413 -22.05 3.41 -40.88
N VAL A 414 -22.66 2.21 -40.75
CA VAL A 414 -23.46 1.86 -39.56
C VAL A 414 -22.59 1.79 -38.32
N GLN A 415 -21.39 1.21 -38.40
CA GLN A 415 -20.45 1.19 -37.28
C GLN A 415 -19.99 2.61 -36.88
N ALA A 416 -19.71 3.49 -37.83
CA ALA A 416 -19.36 4.90 -37.56
C ALA A 416 -20.51 5.63 -36.86
N ALA A 417 -21.77 5.46 -37.31
CA ALA A 417 -22.96 6.01 -36.69
C ALA A 417 -23.14 5.52 -35.23
N LEU A 418 -22.98 4.21 -35.01
CA LEU A 418 -23.06 3.60 -33.70
C LEU A 418 -21.93 4.11 -32.75
N ALA A 419 -20.71 4.31 -33.28
CA ALA A 419 -19.60 4.87 -32.51
C ALA A 419 -19.82 6.33 -32.15
N GLU A 420 -20.48 7.14 -33.00
CA GLU A 420 -20.85 8.52 -32.69
C GLU A 420 -21.91 8.61 -31.58
N LEU A 421 -22.93 7.73 -31.64
CA LEU A 421 -24.03 7.74 -30.68
C LEU A 421 -23.66 7.08 -29.33
N TRP A 422 -22.84 6.03 -29.35
CA TRP A 422 -22.41 5.28 -28.16
C TRP A 422 -21.01 4.69 -28.38
N PRO A 423 -19.94 5.47 -28.17
CA PRO A 423 -18.57 4.99 -28.37
C PRO A 423 -18.16 3.94 -27.32
N ILE A 424 -17.24 3.06 -27.68
CA ILE A 424 -16.45 2.29 -26.73
C ILE A 424 -15.41 3.25 -26.17
N LEU A 425 -15.24 3.28 -24.86
CA LEU A 425 -14.35 4.22 -24.18
C LEU A 425 -13.40 3.49 -23.24
N SER A 426 -12.14 3.93 -23.21
CA SER A 426 -11.22 3.59 -22.15
C SER A 426 -11.24 4.65 -21.05
N PRO A 427 -10.85 4.32 -19.80
CA PRO A 427 -10.84 5.28 -18.69
C PRO A 427 -9.93 6.48 -18.96
N ASP A 428 -8.75 6.23 -19.50
CA ASP A 428 -7.76 7.25 -19.90
C ASP A 428 -8.35 8.18 -20.97
N GLN A 429 -9.00 7.64 -22.00
CA GLN A 429 -9.66 8.45 -23.02
C GLN A 429 -10.75 9.36 -22.43
N LEU A 430 -11.64 8.78 -21.61
CA LEU A 430 -12.74 9.54 -21.01
C LEU A 430 -12.23 10.70 -20.16
N VAL A 431 -11.25 10.46 -19.28
CA VAL A 431 -10.73 11.47 -18.36
C VAL A 431 -9.89 12.52 -19.10
N ALA A 432 -9.06 12.10 -20.07
CA ALA A 432 -8.26 13.02 -20.87
C ALA A 432 -9.14 13.98 -21.70
N GLU A 433 -10.16 13.45 -22.39
CA GLU A 433 -11.12 14.25 -23.17
C GLU A 433 -11.96 15.16 -22.26
N LEU A 434 -12.35 14.70 -21.07
CA LEU A 434 -13.08 15.52 -20.09
C LEU A 434 -12.25 16.74 -19.65
N TYR A 435 -10.94 16.58 -19.46
CA TYR A 435 -10.06 17.68 -19.10
C TYR A 435 -9.77 18.62 -20.27
N ALA A 436 -9.74 18.09 -21.48
CA ALA A 436 -9.36 18.87 -22.66
C ALA A 436 -10.45 19.82 -23.19
N ASP A 437 -11.72 19.47 -23.00
CA ASP A 437 -12.84 20.29 -23.50
C ASP A 437 -13.57 21.02 -22.35
N PRO A 438 -13.41 22.36 -22.26
CA PRO A 438 -14.13 23.18 -21.27
C PRO A 438 -15.65 23.07 -21.35
N GLY A 439 -16.21 22.77 -22.52
CA GLY A 439 -17.67 22.64 -22.71
C GLY A 439 -18.18 21.35 -22.07
N THR A 440 -17.54 20.23 -22.37
CA THR A 440 -17.82 18.93 -21.76
C THR A 440 -17.62 18.97 -20.24
N LEU A 441 -16.52 19.59 -19.79
CA LEU A 441 -16.25 19.76 -18.36
C LEU A 441 -17.33 20.62 -17.66
N ALA A 442 -17.81 21.68 -18.30
CA ALA A 442 -18.89 22.53 -17.75
C ALA A 442 -20.23 21.78 -17.66
N ALA A 443 -20.53 20.95 -18.65
CA ALA A 443 -21.72 20.11 -18.66
C ALA A 443 -21.69 18.99 -17.61
N ALA A 444 -20.54 18.30 -17.48
CA ALA A 444 -20.36 17.22 -16.53
C ALA A 444 -20.23 17.71 -15.08
N ALA A 445 -19.65 18.92 -14.85
CA ALA A 445 -19.36 19.47 -13.54
C ALA A 445 -20.12 20.79 -13.25
N PRO A 446 -21.46 20.81 -13.27
CA PRO A 446 -22.23 22.06 -13.05
C PRO A 446 -22.10 22.59 -11.63
N ARG A 447 -21.75 21.75 -10.65
CA ARG A 447 -21.57 22.17 -9.25
C ARG A 447 -20.22 22.81 -8.99
N LEU A 448 -19.22 22.62 -9.86
CA LEU A 448 -17.93 23.28 -9.74
C LEU A 448 -18.01 24.72 -10.23
N THR A 449 -17.30 25.59 -9.54
CA THR A 449 -17.15 27.00 -9.97
C THR A 449 -16.36 27.12 -11.28
N ALA A 450 -16.46 28.24 -11.96
CA ALA A 450 -15.65 28.46 -13.18
C ALA A 450 -14.14 28.46 -12.90
N ALA A 451 -13.72 28.84 -11.68
CA ALA A 451 -12.32 28.80 -11.27
C ALA A 451 -11.85 27.34 -11.08
N GLU A 452 -12.62 26.51 -10.39
CA GLU A 452 -12.31 25.09 -10.19
C GLU A 452 -12.29 24.31 -11.52
N ARG A 453 -13.22 24.58 -12.44
CA ARG A 453 -13.17 23.97 -13.78
C ARG A 453 -11.92 24.36 -14.56
N ARG A 454 -11.44 25.61 -14.42
CA ARG A 454 -10.17 26.04 -15.03
C ARG A 454 -8.95 25.29 -14.45
N LEU A 455 -8.96 24.96 -13.17
CA LEU A 455 -7.90 24.15 -12.55
C LEU A 455 -7.85 22.73 -13.11
N LEU A 456 -8.99 22.15 -13.46
CA LEU A 456 -9.07 20.81 -14.05
C LEU A 456 -8.74 20.79 -15.54
N HIS A 457 -8.88 21.95 -16.23
CA HIS A 457 -8.68 22.02 -17.68
C HIS A 457 -7.22 21.75 -18.06
N ARG A 458 -7.00 20.74 -18.90
CA ARG A 458 -5.68 20.36 -19.43
C ARG A 458 -5.83 19.90 -20.88
N PRO A 459 -5.14 20.53 -21.84
CA PRO A 459 -5.17 20.09 -23.23
C PRO A 459 -4.63 18.67 -23.39
N LEU A 460 -5.02 18.00 -24.46
CA LEU A 460 -4.43 16.72 -24.85
C LEU A 460 -2.97 16.91 -25.25
N ALA A 461 -2.13 15.92 -24.96
CA ALA A 461 -0.80 15.85 -25.52
C ALA A 461 -0.92 15.62 -27.03
N GLU A 462 -0.24 16.43 -27.85
CA GLU A 462 -0.04 16.12 -29.25
C GLU A 462 0.79 14.83 -29.35
N ASP A 463 0.67 14.08 -30.47
CA ASP A 463 1.28 12.79 -30.73
C ASP A 463 2.82 12.83 -30.61
N ASP A 464 3.34 13.01 -29.42
CA ASP A 464 4.74 12.83 -29.11
C ASP A 464 4.95 11.36 -28.68
N PRO A 465 5.77 10.57 -29.39
CA PRO A 465 5.99 9.17 -29.02
C PRO A 465 6.49 9.13 -27.58
N ASP A 466 5.86 8.27 -26.76
CA ASP A 466 6.23 8.10 -25.37
C ASP A 466 7.71 7.66 -25.31
N PRO A 467 8.60 8.43 -24.64
CA PRO A 467 9.99 8.01 -24.49
C PRO A 467 10.15 6.64 -23.80
N ASP A 468 9.12 6.19 -23.04
CA ASP A 468 9.12 4.84 -22.46
C ASP A 468 8.70 3.77 -23.46
N ASP A 469 8.00 4.10 -24.54
CA ASP A 469 7.75 3.15 -25.62
C ASP A 469 9.04 2.78 -26.35
N ASP A 470 10.00 3.70 -26.44
CA ASP A 470 11.33 3.42 -27.00
C ASP A 470 12.15 2.55 -26.05
N TRP A 471 12.15 2.85 -24.75
CA TRP A 471 12.83 2.02 -23.74
C TRP A 471 12.19 0.62 -23.61
N LEU A 472 10.86 0.52 -23.60
CA LEU A 472 10.16 -0.77 -23.60
C LEU A 472 10.39 -1.55 -24.90
N ARG A 473 10.55 -0.86 -26.02
CA ARG A 473 10.90 -1.46 -27.32
C ARG A 473 12.36 -1.95 -27.30
N GLU A 474 13.26 -1.16 -26.73
CA GLU A 474 14.67 -1.57 -26.52
C GLU A 474 14.78 -2.73 -25.52
N LEU A 475 14.02 -2.72 -24.42
CA LEU A 475 14.00 -3.81 -23.44
C LEU A 475 13.45 -5.11 -24.06
N ARG A 476 12.39 -5.03 -24.84
CA ARG A 476 11.85 -6.18 -25.60
C ARG A 476 12.82 -6.68 -26.66
N ALA A 477 13.52 -5.80 -27.33
CA ALA A 477 14.56 -6.16 -28.30
C ALA A 477 15.79 -6.79 -27.61
N ALA A 478 16.17 -6.32 -26.43
CA ALA A 478 17.27 -6.87 -25.64
C ALA A 478 16.94 -8.21 -24.95
N THR A 479 15.66 -8.49 -24.71
CA THR A 479 15.18 -9.75 -24.10
C THR A 479 14.69 -10.77 -25.12
N ALA A 480 14.66 -10.42 -26.42
CA ALA A 480 14.40 -11.39 -27.48
C ALA A 480 15.52 -12.43 -27.51
N PRO A 481 15.21 -13.74 -27.49
CA PRO A 481 16.24 -14.77 -27.54
C PRO A 481 17.05 -14.59 -28.82
N THR A 482 18.30 -14.21 -28.72
CA THR A 482 19.27 -14.24 -29.80
C THR A 482 19.40 -15.68 -30.24
N ALA A 483 18.89 -15.98 -31.45
CA ALA A 483 19.20 -17.23 -32.13
C ALA A 483 20.72 -17.26 -32.36
N ALA A 484 21.43 -17.88 -31.42
CA ALA A 484 22.85 -18.16 -31.56
C ALA A 484 23.00 -19.14 -32.72
N GLY A 485 23.65 -18.68 -33.77
CA GLY A 485 24.04 -19.50 -34.86
C GLY A 485 25.01 -20.61 -34.45
N ASP A 486 24.60 -21.85 -34.67
CA ASP A 486 25.50 -22.98 -34.70
C ASP A 486 25.55 -23.52 -36.13
N THR A 487 26.70 -23.38 -36.75
CA THR A 487 27.02 -23.91 -38.06
C THR A 487 27.42 -25.38 -37.93
N GLY A 488 26.50 -26.27 -38.25
CA GLY A 488 26.77 -27.71 -38.35
C GLY A 488 25.92 -28.41 -39.41
N ALA A 489 26.58 -28.90 -40.42
CA ALA A 489 26.08 -29.43 -41.66
C ALA A 489 25.06 -30.61 -41.54
N GLY A 490 24.05 -30.57 -42.39
CA GLY A 490 23.67 -31.72 -43.23
C GLY A 490 22.46 -32.52 -42.85
N VAL A 491 21.60 -32.55 -43.78
CA VAL A 491 20.63 -33.55 -44.25
C VAL A 491 19.14 -33.12 -44.20
N GLY A 492 18.61 -33.01 -45.40
CA GLY A 492 17.31 -32.47 -45.73
C GLY A 492 16.11 -33.34 -45.31
N ALA A 493 15.04 -32.66 -45.02
CA ALA A 493 13.68 -33.07 -45.21
C ALA A 493 12.85 -31.82 -45.42
N ALA A 494 12.18 -31.74 -46.56
CA ALA A 494 11.24 -30.70 -46.91
C ALA A 494 10.01 -30.75 -45.99
N GLY A 495 9.76 -29.67 -45.28
CA GLY A 495 8.56 -29.44 -44.48
C GLY A 495 8.25 -27.95 -44.53
N GLU A 496 7.13 -27.61 -45.07
CA GLU A 496 6.62 -26.27 -45.37
C GLU A 496 6.73 -25.35 -44.16
N THR A 497 7.43 -24.24 -44.38
CA THR A 497 7.45 -23.08 -43.50
C THR A 497 6.10 -22.35 -43.60
N ALA A 498 5.21 -22.63 -42.65
CA ALA A 498 4.07 -21.75 -42.40
C ALA A 498 4.54 -20.57 -41.54
N GLY A 499 4.41 -19.37 -42.14
CA GLY A 499 4.83 -18.08 -41.76
C GLY A 499 4.71 -17.68 -40.28
N ALA A 500 5.85 -17.30 -39.73
CA ALA A 500 5.94 -16.41 -38.62
C ALA A 500 5.97 -14.98 -39.15
N ASP A 501 4.85 -14.47 -39.59
CA ASP A 501 4.56 -13.06 -39.84
C ASP A 501 3.07 -12.85 -39.61
N ALA A 502 2.65 -12.89 -38.34
CA ALA A 502 1.43 -12.23 -37.96
C ALA A 502 1.78 -10.75 -37.78
N PRO A 503 1.27 -9.84 -38.64
CA PRO A 503 1.42 -8.43 -38.38
C PRO A 503 0.82 -8.11 -37.02
N ALA A 504 1.53 -7.34 -36.20
CA ALA A 504 0.95 -6.69 -35.05
C ALA A 504 -0.37 -6.04 -35.47
N PRO A 505 -1.43 -6.03 -34.63
CA PRO A 505 -2.70 -5.44 -35.03
C PRO A 505 -2.45 -3.98 -35.38
N ASP A 506 -2.51 -3.73 -36.68
CA ASP A 506 -2.35 -2.41 -37.29
C ASP A 506 -3.45 -1.51 -36.71
N GLY A 507 -3.09 -0.38 -36.12
CA GLY A 507 -4.00 0.69 -35.75
C GLY A 507 -4.34 0.91 -34.29
N ALA A 508 -3.56 0.44 -33.33
CA ALA A 508 -3.68 0.96 -31.97
C ALA A 508 -3.27 2.43 -31.96
N ARG A 509 -4.24 3.34 -32.13
CA ARG A 509 -4.03 4.77 -31.93
C ARG A 509 -3.42 4.98 -30.54
N PRO A 510 -2.38 5.85 -30.39
CA PRO A 510 -1.84 6.14 -29.08
C PRO A 510 -2.98 6.58 -28.15
N ARG A 511 -2.99 6.04 -26.94
CA ARG A 511 -4.05 6.35 -25.97
C ARG A 511 -3.97 7.84 -25.62
N PRO A 512 -5.07 8.62 -25.76
CA PRO A 512 -5.06 10.02 -25.45
C PRO A 512 -4.70 10.24 -23.99
N ARG A 513 -3.80 11.15 -23.71
CA ARG A 513 -3.34 11.54 -22.40
C ARG A 513 -3.34 13.08 -22.25
N PRO A 514 -3.56 13.62 -21.03
CA PRO A 514 -3.44 15.05 -20.83
C PRO A 514 -1.99 15.50 -20.98
N MET A 515 -1.79 16.72 -21.46
CA MET A 515 -0.46 17.33 -21.57
C MET A 515 0.27 17.28 -20.22
N GLY A 516 1.53 16.82 -20.23
CA GLY A 516 2.35 16.61 -19.05
C GLY A 516 2.09 15.29 -18.31
N GLY A 517 1.27 14.39 -18.86
CA GLY A 517 1.02 13.05 -18.33
C GLY A 517 0.06 13.00 -17.13
N TRP A 518 -0.08 11.83 -16.55
CA TRP A 518 -0.94 11.57 -15.40
C TRP A 518 -0.27 11.95 -14.07
N THR A 519 -1.09 12.34 -13.09
CA THR A 519 -0.69 12.67 -11.72
C THR A 519 -1.23 11.63 -10.74
N ALA A 520 -0.71 11.59 -9.51
CA ALA A 520 -1.20 10.72 -8.45
C ALA A 520 -2.69 10.94 -8.14
N ALA A 521 -3.17 12.19 -8.25
CA ALA A 521 -4.56 12.53 -8.01
C ALA A 521 -5.52 12.11 -9.14
N ASP A 522 -5.00 11.80 -10.35
CA ASP A 522 -5.80 11.29 -11.45
C ASP A 522 -6.11 9.78 -11.28
N ILE A 523 -5.26 9.03 -10.61
CA ILE A 523 -5.40 7.57 -10.49
C ILE A 523 -6.74 7.12 -9.90
N PRO A 524 -7.24 7.68 -8.79
CA PRO A 524 -8.57 7.33 -8.30
C PRO A 524 -9.71 7.70 -9.25
N LEU A 525 -9.52 8.71 -10.11
CA LEU A 525 -10.51 9.11 -11.11
C LEU A 525 -10.53 8.16 -12.30
N LEU A 526 -9.34 7.65 -12.70
CA LEU A 526 -9.22 6.59 -13.70
C LEU A 526 -9.86 5.28 -13.21
N ASP A 527 -9.64 4.91 -11.94
CA ASP A 527 -10.28 3.76 -11.32
C ASP A 527 -11.81 3.92 -11.28
N GLU A 528 -12.33 5.11 -10.95
CA GLU A 528 -13.77 5.41 -10.98
C GLU A 528 -14.33 5.31 -12.41
N ALA A 529 -13.60 5.85 -13.40
CA ALA A 529 -14.00 5.75 -14.80
C ALA A 529 -14.07 4.29 -15.26
N ALA A 530 -13.07 3.48 -14.89
CA ALA A 530 -13.03 2.06 -15.21
C ALA A 530 -14.22 1.27 -14.60
N GLU A 531 -14.62 1.60 -13.37
CA GLU A 531 -15.81 1.01 -12.73
C GLU A 531 -17.12 1.34 -13.43
N LEU A 532 -17.20 2.49 -14.08
CA LEU A 532 -18.41 2.93 -14.79
C LEU A 532 -18.44 2.49 -16.25
N LEU A 533 -17.25 2.38 -16.86
CA LEU A 533 -17.13 1.99 -18.27
C LEU A 533 -17.18 0.49 -18.47
N GLY A 534 -16.62 -0.30 -17.54
CA GLY A 534 -16.32 -1.70 -17.76
C GLY A 534 -15.08 -1.89 -18.63
N ASP A 535 -14.61 -3.11 -18.71
CA ASP A 535 -13.44 -3.44 -19.51
C ASP A 535 -13.82 -3.53 -21.01
N ASP A 536 -12.99 -3.01 -21.91
CA ASP A 536 -13.11 -3.23 -23.35
C ASP A 536 -12.58 -4.62 -23.73
N ASP A 537 -13.14 -5.63 -23.08
CA ASP A 537 -12.68 -7.00 -23.24
C ASP A 537 -13.36 -7.75 -24.39
N GLN A 538 -14.20 -7.08 -25.21
CA GLN A 538 -14.91 -7.78 -26.28
C GLN A 538 -13.94 -8.44 -27.27
N ALA A 539 -12.88 -7.75 -27.67
CA ALA A 539 -11.85 -8.31 -28.52
C ALA A 539 -11.02 -9.39 -27.80
N ALA A 540 -10.66 -9.15 -26.54
CA ALA A 540 -9.94 -10.11 -25.71
C ALA A 540 -10.78 -11.34 -25.36
N ARG A 541 -12.05 -11.16 -25.02
CA ARG A 541 -13.02 -12.26 -24.80
C ARG A 541 -13.26 -13.07 -26.07
N ALA A 542 -13.39 -12.39 -27.23
CA ALA A 542 -13.53 -13.07 -28.52
C ALA A 542 -12.25 -13.81 -28.93
N ALA A 543 -11.06 -13.26 -28.64
CA ALA A 543 -9.79 -13.94 -28.84
C ALA A 543 -9.64 -15.14 -27.90
N ALA A 544 -9.90 -14.99 -26.61
CA ALA A 544 -9.88 -16.07 -25.63
C ALA A 544 -10.90 -17.18 -25.96
N LEU A 545 -12.10 -16.81 -26.43
CA LEU A 545 -13.09 -17.79 -26.88
C LEU A 545 -12.61 -18.55 -28.12
N ARG A 546 -12.03 -17.87 -29.11
CA ARG A 546 -11.44 -18.52 -30.29
C ARG A 546 -10.31 -19.46 -29.93
N GLU A 547 -9.45 -19.03 -29.03
CA GLU A 547 -8.34 -19.85 -28.53
C GLU A 547 -8.85 -21.06 -27.72
N ARG A 548 -9.88 -20.87 -26.89
CA ARG A 548 -10.53 -21.97 -26.18
C ARG A 548 -11.19 -22.96 -27.15
N VAL A 549 -11.90 -22.49 -28.17
CA VAL A 549 -12.48 -23.33 -29.20
C VAL A 549 -11.40 -24.09 -29.97
N ALA A 550 -10.27 -23.44 -30.33
CA ALA A 550 -9.16 -24.07 -30.99
C ALA A 550 -8.48 -25.13 -30.10
N ARG A 551 -8.32 -24.87 -28.81
CA ARG A 551 -7.80 -25.83 -27.81
C ARG A 551 -8.72 -27.03 -27.64
N VAL A 552 -10.03 -26.80 -27.54
CA VAL A 552 -11.01 -27.90 -27.47
C VAL A 552 -11.00 -28.75 -28.75
N ALA A 553 -10.94 -28.13 -29.94
CA ALA A 553 -10.85 -28.83 -31.21
C ALA A 553 -9.55 -29.64 -31.31
N TYR A 554 -8.41 -29.09 -30.83
CA TYR A 554 -7.14 -29.83 -30.75
C TYR A 554 -7.23 -31.01 -29.79
N ALA A 555 -7.80 -30.81 -28.60
CA ALA A 555 -8.01 -31.86 -27.62
C ALA A 555 -8.93 -32.98 -28.16
N GLN A 556 -9.96 -32.62 -28.90
CA GLN A 556 -10.82 -33.59 -29.57
C GLN A 556 -10.03 -34.41 -30.62
N GLY A 557 -9.20 -33.73 -31.43
CA GLY A 557 -8.33 -34.40 -32.40
C GLY A 557 -7.35 -35.40 -31.76
N VAL A 558 -6.81 -35.07 -30.59
CA VAL A 558 -5.95 -35.97 -29.80
C VAL A 558 -6.76 -37.18 -29.31
N LEU A 559 -7.96 -36.98 -28.78
CA LEU A 559 -8.86 -38.06 -28.35
C LEU A 559 -9.25 -38.97 -29.53
N ASP A 560 -9.54 -38.39 -30.70
CA ASP A 560 -9.89 -39.12 -31.92
C ASP A 560 -8.72 -39.98 -32.47
N ILE A 561 -7.49 -39.49 -32.33
CA ILE A 561 -6.27 -40.27 -32.66
C ILE A 561 -6.11 -41.45 -31.71
N LEU A 562 -6.21 -41.16 -30.38
CA LEU A 562 -6.10 -42.19 -29.36
C LEU A 562 -7.16 -43.28 -29.45
N SER A 563 -8.38 -42.95 -29.97
CA SER A 563 -9.45 -43.91 -30.17
C SER A 563 -9.29 -44.74 -31.45
N ARG A 564 -8.50 -44.28 -32.45
CA ARG A 564 -8.27 -45.00 -33.72
C ARG A 564 -7.22 -46.11 -33.67
N ASP A 565 -6.28 -46.01 -32.71
CA ASP A 565 -5.14 -46.94 -32.63
C ASP A 565 -5.40 -48.19 -31.79
N ILE A 566 -6.64 -48.38 -31.31
CA ILE A 566 -6.96 -49.47 -30.37
C ILE A 566 -8.11 -50.32 -30.95
N GLU A 567 -7.89 -51.63 -31.08
CA GLU A 567 -8.96 -52.58 -31.35
C GLU A 567 -9.97 -52.54 -30.20
N ASP A 568 -11.25 -52.29 -30.53
CA ASP A 568 -12.37 -52.20 -29.61
C ASP A 568 -12.51 -53.48 -28.76
N ASP A 569 -11.98 -53.46 -27.55
CA ASP A 569 -12.34 -54.45 -26.51
C ASP A 569 -13.36 -53.76 -25.57
N PRO A 570 -14.67 -54.07 -25.65
CA PRO A 570 -15.72 -53.39 -24.90
C PRO A 570 -15.67 -53.63 -23.39
N GLU A 571 -14.77 -54.46 -22.88
CA GLU A 571 -14.64 -54.69 -21.43
C GLU A 571 -13.58 -53.81 -20.76
N ILE A 572 -12.78 -53.04 -21.49
CA ILE A 572 -11.74 -52.19 -20.97
C ILE A 572 -12.17 -50.71 -21.00
N MET A 573 -12.49 -50.13 -19.83
CA MET A 573 -12.80 -48.70 -19.72
C MET A 573 -11.53 -47.87 -20.00
N MET A 574 -11.57 -47.09 -21.05
CA MET A 574 -10.46 -46.28 -21.54
C MET A 574 -10.46 -44.89 -20.93
N ALA A 575 -9.30 -44.25 -20.88
CA ALA A 575 -9.17 -42.86 -20.44
C ALA A 575 -10.00 -41.89 -21.29
N THR A 576 -10.22 -42.23 -22.57
CA THR A 576 -11.10 -41.52 -23.52
C THR A 576 -12.56 -41.57 -23.13
N ASP A 577 -13.02 -42.59 -22.40
CA ASP A 577 -14.40 -42.71 -21.93
C ASP A 577 -14.68 -41.84 -20.69
N LEU A 578 -13.64 -41.42 -20.01
CA LEU A 578 -13.71 -40.65 -18.76
C LEU A 578 -13.39 -39.14 -18.93
N ILE A 579 -12.76 -38.78 -20.04
CA ILE A 579 -12.27 -37.40 -20.25
C ILE A 579 -12.84 -36.86 -21.54
N ASP A 580 -13.70 -35.86 -21.49
CA ASP A 580 -14.13 -35.11 -22.67
C ASP A 580 -13.06 -34.08 -23.11
N ALA A 581 -13.16 -33.63 -24.37
CA ALA A 581 -12.22 -32.69 -24.97
C ALA A 581 -12.13 -31.35 -24.20
N THR A 582 -13.23 -30.92 -23.60
CA THR A 582 -13.28 -29.68 -22.79
C THR A 582 -12.45 -29.85 -21.54
N ARG A 583 -12.59 -30.95 -20.82
CA ARG A 583 -11.79 -31.25 -19.63
C ARG A 583 -10.31 -31.45 -19.96
N LEU A 584 -10.00 -32.01 -21.13
CA LEU A 584 -8.63 -32.15 -21.59
C LEU A 584 -8.02 -30.79 -21.95
N ALA A 585 -8.76 -29.91 -22.61
CA ALA A 585 -8.35 -28.53 -22.91
C ALA A 585 -8.15 -27.70 -21.65
N ASP A 586 -9.07 -27.77 -20.68
CA ASP A 586 -8.96 -27.05 -19.40
C ASP A 586 -7.76 -27.53 -18.53
N ARG A 587 -7.31 -28.77 -18.71
CA ARG A 587 -6.09 -29.30 -18.07
C ARG A 587 -4.80 -28.84 -18.73
N HIS A 588 -4.84 -28.37 -19.97
CA HIS A 588 -3.69 -27.82 -20.70
C HIS A 588 -3.59 -26.31 -20.58
N GLU A 589 -4.41 -25.68 -19.75
CA GLU A 589 -4.26 -24.27 -19.42
C GLU A 589 -2.94 -24.07 -18.67
N ASP A 590 -2.04 -23.25 -19.24
CA ASP A 590 -0.75 -22.96 -18.63
C ASP A 590 -1.00 -22.33 -17.26
N ALA A 591 -0.47 -22.95 -16.20
CA ALA A 591 -0.57 -22.40 -14.86
C ALA A 591 0.14 -21.05 -14.83
N ASP A 592 -0.56 -20.01 -14.41
CA ASP A 592 0.04 -18.69 -14.18
C ASP A 592 1.10 -18.79 -13.09
N LEU A 593 2.36 -18.78 -13.48
CA LEU A 593 3.52 -18.90 -12.60
C LEU A 593 3.81 -17.64 -11.78
N ARG A 594 3.09 -16.54 -12.04
CA ARG A 594 3.22 -15.30 -11.28
C ARG A 594 2.82 -15.51 -9.81
N THR A 595 3.51 -14.84 -8.92
CA THR A 595 3.14 -14.82 -7.51
C THR A 595 1.76 -14.18 -7.30
N VAL A 596 1.12 -14.43 -6.17
CA VAL A 596 -0.14 -13.76 -5.80
C VAL A 596 0.02 -12.24 -5.84
N ALA A 597 1.17 -11.72 -5.43
CA ALA A 597 1.47 -10.29 -5.46
C ALA A 597 1.52 -9.73 -6.89
N GLU A 598 2.21 -10.40 -7.80
CA GLU A 598 2.31 -9.98 -9.21
C GLU A 598 0.95 -10.04 -9.92
N ARG A 599 0.15 -11.09 -9.65
CA ARG A 599 -1.22 -11.18 -10.19
C ARG A 599 -2.12 -10.07 -9.64
N ALA A 600 -2.06 -9.83 -8.34
CA ALA A 600 -2.88 -8.83 -7.68
C ALA A 600 -2.57 -7.39 -8.15
N LEU A 601 -1.31 -7.09 -8.45
CA LEU A 601 -0.92 -5.77 -8.98
C LEU A 601 -1.23 -5.62 -10.48
N ALA A 602 -1.29 -6.73 -11.23
CA ALA A 602 -1.67 -6.71 -12.64
C ALA A 602 -3.18 -6.68 -12.87
N ASP A 603 -3.98 -7.03 -11.88
CA ASP A 603 -5.43 -7.10 -11.96
C ASP A 603 -6.09 -5.98 -11.15
N ARG A 604 -6.64 -4.99 -11.85
CA ARG A 604 -7.39 -3.87 -11.26
C ARG A 604 -8.57 -4.36 -10.40
N THR A 605 -9.17 -5.48 -10.72
CA THR A 605 -10.36 -6.01 -10.04
C THR A 605 -10.03 -6.92 -8.85
N TRP A 606 -8.74 -7.19 -8.61
CA TRP A 606 -8.31 -8.05 -7.52
C TRP A 606 -8.82 -7.58 -6.16
N THR A 607 -9.39 -8.49 -5.39
CA THR A 607 -9.88 -8.21 -4.04
C THR A 607 -9.01 -8.91 -3.00
N PHE A 608 -8.56 -8.12 -2.02
CA PHE A 608 -7.70 -8.62 -0.94
C PHE A 608 -8.51 -9.14 0.23
N GLY A 609 -7.98 -10.14 0.92
CA GLY A 609 -8.61 -10.71 2.11
C GLY A 609 -8.50 -9.83 3.35
N HIS A 610 -7.46 -8.97 3.38
CA HIS A 610 -7.28 -7.94 4.39
C HIS A 610 -6.49 -6.76 3.79
N VAL A 611 -6.86 -5.54 4.17
CA VAL A 611 -6.15 -4.32 3.73
C VAL A 611 -5.67 -3.55 4.95
N VAL A 612 -4.39 -3.22 4.94
CA VAL A 612 -3.76 -2.31 5.91
C VAL A 612 -3.51 -0.98 5.21
N VAL A 613 -3.99 0.12 5.79
CA VAL A 613 -3.73 1.48 5.27
C VAL A 613 -2.92 2.22 6.32
N ASP A 614 -1.69 2.57 5.99
CA ASP A 614 -0.84 3.37 6.88
C ASP A 614 -0.81 4.83 6.44
N GLU A 615 -0.60 5.73 7.40
CA GLU A 615 -0.75 7.18 7.23
C GLU A 615 -2.08 7.55 6.54
N ALA A 616 -3.11 6.84 6.92
CA ALA A 616 -4.42 6.80 6.27
C ALA A 616 -5.14 8.16 6.21
N GLN A 617 -4.75 9.12 7.06
CA GLN A 617 -5.27 10.49 7.04
C GLN A 617 -4.83 11.26 5.78
N GLU A 618 -3.82 10.77 5.03
CA GLU A 618 -3.37 11.40 3.80
C GLU A 618 -4.26 11.09 2.60
N LEU A 619 -5.04 10.00 2.66
CA LEU A 619 -5.85 9.58 1.53
C LEU A 619 -7.02 10.55 1.30
N SER A 620 -7.20 10.94 0.04
CA SER A 620 -8.37 11.69 -0.41
C SER A 620 -9.64 10.84 -0.39
N GLU A 621 -10.82 11.48 -0.44
CA GLU A 621 -12.10 10.76 -0.49
C GLU A 621 -12.20 9.84 -1.73
N MET A 622 -11.64 10.26 -2.88
CA MET A 622 -11.57 9.41 -4.09
C MET A 622 -10.59 8.25 -3.91
N ALA A 623 -9.43 8.46 -3.27
CA ALA A 623 -8.49 7.38 -2.97
C ALA A 623 -9.11 6.36 -2.01
N TRP A 624 -9.86 6.81 -1.00
CA TRP A 624 -10.62 5.92 -0.13
C TRP A 624 -11.62 5.07 -0.90
N ARG A 625 -12.30 5.66 -1.87
CA ARG A 625 -13.27 4.96 -2.73
C ARG A 625 -12.61 3.81 -3.49
N MET A 626 -11.44 4.06 -4.06
CA MET A 626 -10.61 3.05 -4.73
C MET A 626 -10.15 1.94 -3.77
N VAL A 627 -9.58 2.30 -2.62
CA VAL A 627 -9.09 1.32 -1.63
C VAL A 627 -10.23 0.46 -1.08
N MET A 628 -11.40 1.05 -0.85
CA MET A 628 -12.58 0.33 -0.37
C MET A 628 -13.09 -0.73 -1.35
N ARG A 629 -12.92 -0.55 -2.65
CA ARG A 629 -13.25 -1.56 -3.67
C ARG A 629 -12.32 -2.77 -3.57
N ARG A 630 -11.06 -2.57 -3.21
CA ARG A 630 -10.08 -3.66 -3.06
C ARG A 630 -10.37 -4.60 -1.89
N CYS A 631 -11.27 -4.21 -0.96
CA CYS A 631 -11.68 -5.03 0.19
C CYS A 631 -13.18 -5.02 0.40
N PRO A 632 -13.96 -5.73 -0.41
CA PRO A 632 -15.43 -5.78 -0.27
C PRO A 632 -15.88 -6.32 1.09
N THR A 633 -15.10 -7.20 1.70
CA THR A 633 -15.37 -7.77 3.03
C THR A 633 -15.18 -6.77 4.17
N ARG A 634 -14.59 -5.59 3.89
CA ARG A 634 -14.25 -4.56 4.89
C ARG A 634 -13.34 -5.07 6.02
N SER A 635 -12.59 -6.15 5.79
CA SER A 635 -11.56 -6.58 6.73
C SER A 635 -10.35 -5.66 6.59
N MET A 636 -10.31 -4.59 7.39
CA MET A 636 -9.33 -3.52 7.21
C MET A 636 -8.69 -3.10 8.54
N THR A 637 -7.42 -2.76 8.49
CA THR A 637 -6.69 -2.08 9.57
C THR A 637 -6.22 -0.72 9.06
N ILE A 638 -6.82 0.34 9.59
CA ILE A 638 -6.56 1.73 9.20
C ILE A 638 -5.75 2.35 10.32
N VAL A 639 -4.51 2.74 10.04
CA VAL A 639 -3.66 3.40 11.03
C VAL A 639 -3.30 4.80 10.58
N GLY A 640 -3.32 5.75 11.50
CA GLY A 640 -3.01 7.12 11.18
C GLY A 640 -3.15 8.09 12.36
N ASP A 641 -2.93 9.35 12.05
CA ASP A 641 -3.10 10.46 12.98
C ASP A 641 -3.70 11.67 12.27
N VAL A 642 -4.95 11.97 12.55
CA VAL A 642 -5.63 13.12 11.92
C VAL A 642 -4.98 14.47 12.24
N ALA A 643 -4.15 14.54 13.29
CA ALA A 643 -3.36 15.74 13.60
C ALA A 643 -2.14 15.90 12.69
N GLN A 644 -1.70 14.84 12.01
CA GLN A 644 -0.57 14.84 11.09
C GLN A 644 -1.00 14.93 9.61
N THR A 645 -2.24 15.32 9.32
CA THR A 645 -2.73 15.42 7.95
C THR A 645 -2.08 16.60 7.23
N SER A 646 -1.17 16.32 6.29
CA SER A 646 -0.46 17.31 5.48
C SER A 646 -1.07 17.51 4.10
N ASP A 647 -1.67 16.44 3.53
CA ASP A 647 -2.30 16.53 2.23
C ASP A 647 -3.59 17.36 2.28
N PRO A 648 -3.75 18.40 1.43
CA PRO A 648 -4.97 19.19 1.37
C PRO A 648 -6.23 18.36 1.12
N ALA A 649 -6.13 17.29 0.32
CA ALA A 649 -7.22 16.35 0.06
C ALA A 649 -7.44 15.33 1.19
N GLY A 650 -6.51 15.22 2.13
CA GLY A 650 -6.57 14.26 3.23
C GLY A 650 -7.67 14.57 4.26
N THR A 651 -7.90 13.62 5.15
CA THR A 651 -8.98 13.72 6.14
C THR A 651 -8.53 14.21 7.50
N THR A 652 -9.42 14.92 8.18
CA THR A 652 -9.29 15.32 9.60
C THR A 652 -10.29 14.59 10.51
N SER A 653 -11.10 13.67 9.97
CA SER A 653 -12.08 12.87 10.74
C SER A 653 -12.28 11.50 10.12
N TRP A 654 -12.10 10.48 10.94
CA TRP A 654 -12.34 9.07 10.56
C TRP A 654 -13.83 8.80 10.32
N GLU A 655 -14.71 9.44 11.09
CA GLU A 655 -16.16 9.32 10.98
C GLU A 655 -16.62 9.80 9.60
N ARG A 656 -16.10 10.94 9.16
CA ARG A 656 -16.43 11.51 7.83
C ARG A 656 -15.99 10.58 6.70
N VAL A 657 -14.80 10.03 6.78
CA VAL A 657 -14.24 9.15 5.74
C VAL A 657 -15.01 7.84 5.65
N LEU A 658 -15.39 7.26 6.80
CA LEU A 658 -16.04 5.95 6.84
C LEU A 658 -17.56 6.01 6.65
N ALA A 659 -18.19 7.20 6.83
CA ALA A 659 -19.64 7.36 6.71
C ALA A 659 -20.25 6.84 5.38
N PRO A 660 -19.60 7.01 4.19
CA PRO A 660 -20.13 6.49 2.94
C PRO A 660 -20.09 4.96 2.83
N TYR A 661 -19.37 4.27 3.73
CA TYR A 661 -19.12 2.83 3.63
C TYR A 661 -19.80 2.08 4.79
N PRO A 662 -20.97 1.49 4.56
CA PRO A 662 -21.67 0.74 5.61
C PRO A 662 -20.82 -0.43 6.10
N ALA A 663 -21.00 -0.73 7.38
CA ALA A 663 -20.31 -1.86 8.00
C ALA A 663 -20.74 -3.19 7.36
N VAL A 664 -19.77 -4.04 7.09
CA VAL A 664 -19.99 -5.41 6.60
C VAL A 664 -19.49 -6.37 7.68
N GLY A 665 -20.38 -7.18 8.20
CA GLY A 665 -20.06 -8.21 9.19
C GLY A 665 -19.86 -7.71 10.62
N ALA A 666 -19.13 -6.59 10.83
CA ALA A 666 -18.90 -6.01 12.16
C ALA A 666 -18.82 -4.47 12.08
N PRO A 667 -19.26 -3.73 13.11
CA PRO A 667 -19.11 -2.28 13.14
C PRO A 667 -17.64 -1.86 13.12
N ALA A 668 -17.37 -0.64 12.65
CA ALA A 668 -16.04 -0.05 12.73
C ALA A 668 -15.65 0.13 14.22
N ARG A 669 -14.43 -0.28 14.55
CA ARG A 669 -13.85 -0.16 15.89
C ARG A 669 -12.76 0.88 15.88
N ARG A 670 -12.64 1.62 16.95
CA ARG A 670 -11.56 2.60 17.11
C ARG A 670 -10.74 2.28 18.35
N GLU A 671 -9.44 2.22 18.18
CA GLU A 671 -8.46 2.05 19.24
C GLU A 671 -7.52 3.25 19.22
N THR A 672 -7.03 3.64 20.37
CA THR A 672 -6.11 4.78 20.49
C THR A 672 -4.84 4.32 21.17
N LEU A 673 -3.69 4.62 20.56
CA LEU A 673 -2.37 4.46 21.16
C LEU A 673 -2.01 5.74 21.90
N THR A 674 -1.76 5.63 23.19
CA THR A 674 -1.60 6.78 24.10
C THR A 674 -0.15 7.02 24.52
N VAL A 675 0.74 6.06 24.31
CA VAL A 675 2.12 6.09 24.76
C VAL A 675 3.07 6.30 23.58
N ASN A 676 3.89 7.34 23.66
CA ASN A 676 4.94 7.64 22.69
C ASN A 676 6.29 7.09 23.18
N TYR A 677 6.81 6.13 22.44
CA TYR A 677 8.09 5.45 22.75
C TYR A 677 9.29 6.09 22.06
N ARG A 678 9.08 6.90 21.00
CA ARG A 678 10.12 7.36 20.10
C ARG A 678 10.60 8.78 20.38
N THR A 679 9.66 9.71 20.33
CA THR A 679 9.96 11.15 20.43
C THR A 679 10.22 11.53 21.88
N PRO A 680 11.37 12.15 22.21
CA PRO A 680 11.68 12.60 23.58
C PRO A 680 10.63 13.56 24.14
N ALA A 681 10.44 13.52 25.46
CA ALA A 681 9.47 14.36 26.15
C ALA A 681 9.72 15.85 25.92
N GLU A 682 11.00 16.25 25.81
CA GLU A 682 11.40 17.64 25.57
C GLU A 682 10.94 18.14 24.19
N ILE A 683 11.01 17.28 23.16
CA ILE A 683 10.55 17.60 21.81
C ILE A 683 9.02 17.57 21.78
N MET A 684 8.41 16.56 22.42
CA MET A 684 6.96 16.42 22.46
C MET A 684 6.30 17.59 23.19
N ALA A 685 6.95 18.20 24.18
CA ALA A 685 6.45 19.39 24.84
C ALA A 685 6.32 20.59 23.89
N VAL A 686 7.26 20.78 22.95
CA VAL A 686 7.16 21.80 21.88
C VAL A 686 6.07 21.42 20.89
N ALA A 687 6.03 20.16 20.46
CA ALA A 687 5.02 19.67 19.54
C ALA A 687 3.60 19.77 20.13
N ALA A 688 3.44 19.63 21.44
CA ALA A 688 2.16 19.80 22.15
C ALA A 688 1.63 21.24 22.08
N ASP A 689 2.53 22.24 22.15
CA ASP A 689 2.15 23.65 21.99
C ASP A 689 1.62 23.93 20.58
N VAL A 690 2.20 23.31 19.53
CA VAL A 690 1.68 23.36 18.16
C VAL A 690 0.34 22.65 18.07
N LEU A 691 0.23 21.45 18.64
CA LEU A 691 -0.97 20.63 18.63
C LEU A 691 -2.19 21.34 19.25
N ALA A 692 -1.95 22.14 20.31
CA ALA A 692 -2.97 22.95 20.98
C ALA A 692 -3.58 24.04 20.08
N THR A 693 -2.89 24.43 18.99
CA THR A 693 -3.41 25.42 18.03
C THR A 693 -4.32 24.81 16.98
N LEU A 694 -4.27 23.47 16.78
CA LEU A 694 -5.09 22.77 15.81
C LEU A 694 -6.57 22.77 16.21
N ARG A 695 -7.43 22.62 15.22
CA ARG A 695 -8.88 22.53 15.41
C ARG A 695 -9.45 21.27 14.74
N PRO A 696 -10.14 20.38 15.49
CA PRO A 696 -10.36 20.40 16.95
C PRO A 696 -9.06 20.14 17.70
N PRO A 697 -8.93 20.60 18.97
CA PRO A 697 -7.76 20.36 19.80
C PRO A 697 -7.53 18.86 20.00
N GLN A 698 -6.27 18.43 19.90
CA GLN A 698 -5.85 17.05 20.10
C GLN A 698 -4.99 16.94 21.35
N GLN A 699 -5.03 15.80 22.04
CA GLN A 699 -4.17 15.54 23.16
C GLN A 699 -2.86 14.87 22.70
N PRO A 700 -1.68 15.36 23.15
CA PRO A 700 -0.42 14.71 22.81
C PRO A 700 -0.29 13.37 23.51
N PRO A 701 0.35 12.37 22.89
CA PRO A 701 0.68 11.12 23.57
C PRO A 701 1.72 11.36 24.66
N ARG A 702 1.69 10.54 25.70
CA ARG A 702 2.65 10.60 26.80
C ARG A 702 3.99 10.01 26.36
N SER A 703 5.06 10.80 26.35
CA SER A 703 6.41 10.28 26.10
C SER A 703 6.95 9.54 27.31
N VAL A 704 7.59 8.40 27.06
CA VAL A 704 8.30 7.60 28.08
C VAL A 704 9.80 7.84 28.04
N ARG A 705 10.29 8.54 27.02
CA ARG A 705 11.70 8.79 26.78
C ARG A 705 12.07 10.24 27.11
N GLU A 706 13.11 10.42 27.88
CA GLU A 706 13.74 11.71 28.17
C GLU A 706 15.21 11.63 27.73
N VAL A 707 15.69 12.64 27.04
CA VAL A 707 17.09 12.69 26.55
C VAL A 707 17.90 13.72 27.30
N GLY A 708 17.26 14.61 28.05
CA GLY A 708 17.89 15.68 28.83
C GLY A 708 18.38 16.86 27.97
N GLU A 709 18.26 16.76 26.63
CA GLU A 709 18.61 17.82 25.69
C GLU A 709 17.37 18.60 25.30
N ARG A 710 17.38 19.92 25.52
CA ARG A 710 16.26 20.77 25.12
C ARG A 710 16.36 21.13 23.65
N PRO A 711 15.24 21.07 22.88
CA PRO A 711 15.16 21.60 21.54
C PRO A 711 15.63 23.08 21.52
N TRP A 712 16.37 23.43 20.49
CA TRP A 712 16.97 24.74 20.38
C TRP A 712 16.50 25.50 19.13
N ARG A 713 16.69 26.87 19.20
CA ARG A 713 16.41 27.76 18.08
C ARG A 713 17.57 28.70 17.85
N LEU A 714 17.76 29.09 16.59
CA LEU A 714 18.75 30.07 16.15
C LEU A 714 18.09 31.10 15.26
N ARG A 715 18.18 32.38 15.63
CA ARG A 715 17.77 33.46 14.74
C ARG A 715 18.88 33.75 13.75
N VAL A 716 18.51 33.90 12.48
CA VAL A 716 19.44 34.06 11.36
C VAL A 716 18.92 35.13 10.42
N ASP A 717 19.82 35.94 9.87
CA ASP A 717 19.41 36.82 8.77
C ASP A 717 19.01 36.04 7.51
N ALA A 718 17.96 36.48 6.82
CA ALA A 718 17.43 35.75 5.68
C ALA A 718 18.49 35.49 4.57
N ALA A 719 19.44 36.42 4.39
CA ALA A 719 20.54 36.26 3.43
C ALA A 719 21.56 35.18 3.83
N ASP A 720 21.70 34.92 5.13
CA ASP A 720 22.71 33.99 5.70
C ASP A 720 22.10 32.60 6.01
N LEU A 721 20.80 32.39 5.83
CA LEU A 721 20.13 31.17 6.26
C LEU A 721 20.80 29.91 5.70
N GLY A 722 21.15 29.86 4.40
CA GLY A 722 21.79 28.71 3.80
C GLY A 722 23.16 28.39 4.44
N ALA A 723 23.98 29.41 4.67
CA ALA A 723 25.30 29.26 5.31
C ALA A 723 25.15 28.76 6.74
N GLN A 724 24.21 29.31 7.52
CA GLN A 724 23.94 28.90 8.89
C GLN A 724 23.36 27.51 9.02
N VAL A 725 22.49 27.10 8.09
CA VAL A 725 22.00 25.71 7.99
C VAL A 725 23.20 24.78 7.78
N GLY A 726 24.12 25.10 6.86
CA GLY A 726 25.32 24.32 6.62
C GLY A 726 26.19 24.19 7.89
N GLN A 727 26.40 25.29 8.62
CA GLN A 727 27.15 25.28 9.89
C GLN A 727 26.45 24.44 10.98
N ALA A 728 25.12 24.55 11.10
CA ALA A 728 24.32 23.74 12.02
C ALA A 728 24.43 22.25 11.69
N VAL A 729 24.39 21.89 10.41
CA VAL A 729 24.58 20.49 9.95
C VAL A 729 25.94 19.96 10.36
N LEU A 730 27.03 20.71 10.16
CA LEU A 730 28.37 20.30 10.58
C LEU A 730 28.49 20.13 12.09
N ALA A 731 27.91 21.06 12.87
CA ALA A 731 27.93 21.00 14.33
C ALA A 731 27.18 19.75 14.85
N GLU A 732 25.99 19.45 14.30
CA GLU A 732 25.22 18.29 14.73
C GLU A 732 25.84 16.97 14.23
N LEU A 733 26.46 16.93 13.04
CA LEU A 733 27.22 15.75 12.59
C LEU A 733 28.40 15.44 13.50
N ALA A 734 29.10 16.45 13.99
CA ALA A 734 30.19 16.27 14.95
C ALA A 734 29.70 15.67 16.29
N ARG A 735 28.47 15.97 16.68
CA ARG A 735 27.83 15.38 17.88
C ARG A 735 27.35 13.93 17.64
N LEU A 736 26.93 13.60 16.41
CA LEU A 736 26.52 12.25 16.00
C LEU A 736 27.71 11.31 15.78
N ALA A 737 28.92 11.83 15.56
CA ALA A 737 30.11 11.03 15.36
C ALA A 737 30.40 10.13 16.59
N PRO A 738 30.76 8.84 16.39
CA PRO A 738 31.15 7.98 17.50
C PRO A 738 32.37 8.55 18.20
N GLY A 739 32.33 8.60 19.55
CA GLY A 739 33.46 9.04 20.36
C GLY A 739 34.73 8.19 20.13
N PRO A 740 35.93 8.64 20.59
CA PRO A 740 37.18 7.95 20.34
C PRO A 740 37.07 6.46 20.74
N VAL A 741 37.67 5.62 19.90
CA VAL A 741 37.71 4.16 20.03
C VAL A 741 38.25 3.79 21.41
N GLY A 742 37.39 3.29 22.31
CA GLY A 742 37.75 2.89 23.66
C GLY A 742 36.59 2.78 24.66
N SER A 743 35.40 3.28 24.36
CA SER A 743 34.22 3.09 25.21
C SER A 743 33.49 1.79 24.88
N PRO A 744 33.24 0.91 25.86
CA PRO A 744 32.61 -0.41 25.64
C PRO A 744 31.13 -0.33 25.17
N THR A 745 30.59 0.86 24.91
CA THR A 745 29.23 1.07 24.41
C THR A 745 29.14 1.25 22.88
N ALA A 746 30.26 1.25 22.15
CA ALA A 746 30.32 1.46 20.71
C ALA A 746 30.28 0.14 19.93
N GLY A 747 29.13 -0.53 19.95
CA GLY A 747 28.86 -1.76 19.16
C GLY A 747 27.99 -1.49 17.93
N GLY A 748 28.23 -0.38 17.19
CA GLY A 748 27.49 -0.09 15.95
C GLY A 748 28.33 0.73 14.98
N SER A 749 28.67 0.16 13.85
CA SER A 749 29.26 0.81 12.70
C SER A 749 28.23 1.65 11.93
N GLY A 750 27.70 2.72 12.55
CA GLY A 750 26.77 3.61 11.86
C GLY A 750 26.70 4.94 12.60
N GLY A 751 27.22 6.00 11.99
CA GLY A 751 26.89 7.37 12.40
C GLY A 751 25.38 7.57 12.32
N GLY A 752 24.79 8.34 13.25
CA GLY A 752 23.37 8.69 13.24
C GLY A 752 22.98 9.46 11.99
N ARG A 753 21.65 9.58 11.73
CA ARG A 753 21.09 10.24 10.55
C ARG A 753 20.57 11.64 10.87
N LEU A 754 20.83 12.58 9.98
CA LEU A 754 20.40 13.96 10.09
C LEU A 754 19.50 14.36 8.92
N ALA A 755 18.33 14.92 9.21
CA ALA A 755 17.46 15.53 8.21
C ALA A 755 17.40 17.05 8.38
N VAL A 756 17.47 17.77 7.27
CA VAL A 756 17.13 19.19 7.18
C VAL A 756 15.76 19.28 6.53
N LEU A 757 14.76 19.73 7.28
CA LEU A 757 13.39 19.89 6.80
C LEU A 757 13.17 21.34 6.41
N VAL A 758 12.72 21.55 5.17
CA VAL A 758 12.67 22.85 4.54
C VAL A 758 11.33 23.08 3.83
N PRO A 759 10.90 24.34 3.63
CA PRO A 759 9.78 24.66 2.75
C PRO A 759 10.03 24.17 1.33
N ALA A 760 8.96 23.76 0.61
CA ALA A 760 9.05 23.20 -0.73
C ALA A 760 9.74 24.16 -1.72
N GLY A 761 9.42 25.45 -1.64
CA GLY A 761 10.04 26.49 -2.48
C GLY A 761 11.54 26.70 -2.25
N ARG A 762 12.12 26.20 -1.13
CA ARG A 762 13.52 26.41 -0.77
C ARG A 762 14.40 25.15 -0.82
N ILE A 763 13.83 24.02 -1.27
CA ILE A 763 14.57 22.73 -1.31
C ILE A 763 15.86 22.86 -2.13
N ALA A 764 15.79 23.42 -3.34
CA ALA A 764 16.95 23.52 -4.21
C ALA A 764 18.05 24.39 -3.62
N GLU A 765 17.69 25.58 -3.08
CA GLU A 765 18.62 26.54 -2.45
C GLU A 765 19.34 25.91 -1.26
N LEU A 766 18.55 25.35 -0.31
CA LEU A 766 19.10 24.82 0.92
C LEU A 766 19.84 23.49 0.71
N THR A 767 19.44 22.70 -0.29
CA THR A 767 20.23 21.54 -0.72
C THR A 767 21.60 21.94 -1.23
N ALA A 768 21.71 22.98 -2.07
CA ALA A 768 22.97 23.49 -2.56
C ALA A 768 23.86 23.98 -1.40
N ALA A 769 23.27 24.69 -0.43
CA ALA A 769 23.98 25.17 0.75
C ALA A 769 24.54 24.04 1.63
N VAL A 770 23.73 22.99 1.87
CA VAL A 770 24.14 21.80 2.63
C VAL A 770 25.21 21.00 1.85
N ARG A 771 25.07 20.82 0.55
CA ARG A 771 26.06 20.13 -0.30
C ARG A 771 27.39 20.86 -0.36
N ALA A 772 27.42 22.17 -0.20
CA ALA A 772 28.66 22.94 -0.13
C ALA A 772 29.55 22.52 1.05
N VAL A 773 28.93 22.03 2.15
CA VAL A 773 29.65 21.59 3.38
C VAL A 773 29.67 20.06 3.53
N VAL A 774 28.65 19.37 3.02
CA VAL A 774 28.50 17.91 2.99
C VAL A 774 28.16 17.45 1.56
N PRO A 775 29.17 17.20 0.71
CA PRO A 775 28.95 16.85 -0.71
C PRO A 775 28.08 15.60 -0.93
N THR A 776 28.06 14.69 0.05
CA THR A 776 27.27 13.45 0.02
C THR A 776 25.82 13.62 0.48
N ALA A 777 25.38 14.85 0.77
CA ALA A 777 23.99 15.10 1.16
C ALA A 777 23.05 14.84 -0.02
N GLU A 778 21.97 14.12 0.25
CA GLU A 778 20.95 13.78 -0.73
C GLU A 778 19.66 14.59 -0.51
N SER A 779 18.82 14.70 -1.55
CA SER A 779 17.56 15.45 -1.45
C SER A 779 16.49 14.87 -2.39
N GLY A 780 15.23 15.19 -2.06
CA GLY A 780 14.05 14.86 -2.84
C GLY A 780 13.47 13.47 -2.55
N PRO A 781 12.34 13.11 -3.20
CA PRO A 781 11.59 11.88 -2.93
C PRO A 781 12.40 10.60 -3.13
N GLY A 782 13.42 10.67 -3.98
CA GLY A 782 14.35 9.57 -4.27
C GLY A 782 15.56 9.52 -3.34
N ALA A 783 15.67 10.42 -2.34
CA ALA A 783 16.81 10.48 -1.44
C ALA A 783 17.08 9.12 -0.79
N ALA A 784 18.34 8.67 -0.82
CA ALA A 784 18.68 7.37 -0.28
C ALA A 784 18.44 7.35 1.23
N LEU A 785 17.67 6.39 1.67
CA LEU A 785 17.36 6.19 3.10
C LEU A 785 18.60 5.85 3.93
N THR A 786 19.72 5.56 3.27
CA THR A 786 21.01 5.24 3.88
C THR A 786 21.95 6.43 3.99
N ALA A 787 21.67 7.56 3.34
CA ALA A 787 22.50 8.76 3.43
C ALA A 787 22.53 9.31 4.87
N THR A 788 23.70 9.78 5.31
CA THR A 788 23.89 10.36 6.65
C THR A 788 23.16 11.68 6.78
N VAL A 789 23.14 12.50 5.71
CA VAL A 789 22.45 13.79 5.67
C VAL A 789 21.48 13.82 4.50
N VAL A 790 20.23 14.20 4.79
CA VAL A 790 19.18 14.37 3.77
C VAL A 790 18.52 15.75 3.93
N VAL A 791 18.20 16.39 2.81
CA VAL A 791 17.39 17.62 2.76
C VAL A 791 16.06 17.30 2.13
N LEU A 792 14.98 17.48 2.86
CA LEU A 792 13.64 17.02 2.46
C LEU A 792 12.59 18.13 2.72
N GLY A 793 11.54 18.13 1.91
CA GLY A 793 10.29 18.74 2.27
C GLY A 793 9.58 17.96 3.39
N VAL A 794 8.68 18.62 4.11
CA VAL A 794 7.98 17.98 5.25
C VAL A 794 7.16 16.76 4.81
N ARG A 795 6.52 16.83 3.64
CA ARG A 795 5.75 15.72 3.08
C ARG A 795 6.59 14.50 2.76
N GLU A 796 7.81 14.70 2.25
CA GLU A 796 8.77 13.64 1.91
C GLU A 796 9.34 12.96 3.17
N ALA A 797 9.44 13.72 4.28
CA ALA A 797 9.92 13.20 5.57
C ALA A 797 8.85 12.41 6.35
N LYS A 798 7.63 12.37 5.86
CA LYS A 798 6.52 11.72 6.54
C LYS A 798 6.72 10.20 6.61
N GLY A 799 6.44 9.64 7.79
CA GLY A 799 6.70 8.21 8.05
C GLY A 799 8.16 7.87 8.32
N LEU A 800 9.11 8.75 7.97
CA LEU A 800 10.54 8.54 8.20
C LEU A 800 10.98 9.05 9.58
N GLU A 801 12.17 8.59 10.03
CA GLU A 801 12.74 8.92 11.34
C GLU A 801 14.23 9.26 11.21
N PHE A 802 14.66 10.26 11.99
CA PHE A 802 16.03 10.74 12.00
C PHE A 802 16.52 10.96 13.43
N ASP A 803 17.80 10.74 13.70
CA ASP A 803 18.38 11.02 15.01
C ASP A 803 18.36 12.53 15.31
N THR A 804 18.73 13.34 14.32
CA THR A 804 18.69 14.80 14.41
C THR A 804 17.83 15.38 13.30
N VAL A 805 16.99 16.37 13.65
CA VAL A 805 16.22 17.16 12.69
C VAL A 805 16.56 18.63 12.86
N LEU A 806 16.87 19.29 11.75
CA LEU A 806 16.99 20.74 11.63
C LEU A 806 15.83 21.26 10.81
N ILE A 807 15.02 22.15 11.36
CA ILE A 807 13.94 22.80 10.63
C ILE A 807 14.41 24.20 10.23
N ALA A 808 14.40 24.49 8.93
CA ALA A 808 14.75 25.80 8.41
C ALA A 808 13.50 26.57 7.97
N ASP A 809 13.41 27.83 8.40
CA ASP A 809 12.35 28.78 8.02
C ASP A 809 10.92 28.29 8.36
N PRO A 810 10.61 28.11 9.67
CA PRO A 810 9.31 27.62 10.12
C PRO A 810 8.15 28.55 9.77
N ASP A 811 8.40 29.85 9.56
CA ASP A 811 7.36 30.84 9.20
C ASP A 811 6.86 30.58 7.79
N THR A 812 7.76 30.29 6.85
CA THR A 812 7.37 29.88 5.51
C THR A 812 6.61 28.56 5.53
N LEU A 813 7.04 27.57 6.33
CA LEU A 813 6.30 26.30 6.49
C LEU A 813 4.88 26.53 7.00
N LEU A 814 4.68 27.44 7.94
CA LEU A 814 3.35 27.77 8.48
C LEU A 814 2.43 28.44 7.47
N THR A 815 2.99 29.17 6.51
CA THR A 815 2.23 29.96 5.54
C THR A 815 2.11 29.35 4.15
N GLU A 816 2.96 28.34 3.85
CA GLU A 816 3.04 27.69 2.54
C GLU A 816 1.75 26.89 2.21
N SER A 817 1.06 26.38 3.22
CA SER A 817 -0.17 25.64 3.04
C SER A 817 -1.22 25.99 4.09
N ALA A 818 -2.50 25.74 3.77
CA ALA A 818 -3.59 25.84 4.73
C ALA A 818 -3.41 24.89 5.94
N ARG A 819 -2.51 23.91 5.83
CA ARG A 819 -2.18 22.92 6.87
C ARG A 819 -0.77 23.14 7.46
N GLY A 820 -0.18 24.32 7.35
CA GLY A 820 1.17 24.62 7.83
C GLY A 820 1.42 24.25 9.29
N ALA A 821 0.44 24.39 10.18
CA ALA A 821 0.55 23.95 11.56
C ALA A 821 0.63 22.42 11.71
N HIS A 822 -0.06 21.65 10.85
CA HIS A 822 0.06 20.20 10.80
C HIS A 822 1.44 19.80 10.26
N ASP A 823 1.91 20.49 9.22
CA ASP A 823 3.23 20.28 8.63
C ASP A 823 4.35 20.55 9.65
N LEU A 824 4.24 21.63 10.42
CA LEU A 824 5.17 21.93 11.49
C LEU A 824 5.14 20.86 12.60
N TYR A 825 3.96 20.38 12.98
CA TYR A 825 3.82 19.29 13.95
C TYR A 825 4.49 18.00 13.45
N VAL A 826 4.31 17.66 12.17
CA VAL A 826 5.02 16.53 11.54
C VAL A 826 6.52 16.75 11.60
N ALA A 827 7.03 17.91 11.19
CA ALA A 827 8.45 18.23 11.15
C ALA A 827 9.12 18.08 12.53
N LEU A 828 8.51 18.66 13.57
CA LEU A 828 9.02 18.58 14.95
C LEU A 828 9.15 17.13 15.45
N THR A 829 8.22 16.27 15.06
CA THR A 829 8.10 14.89 15.56
C THR A 829 8.87 13.85 14.76
N ARG A 830 9.63 14.27 13.71
CA ARG A 830 10.53 13.36 12.96
C ARG A 830 11.83 13.08 13.71
N SER A 831 12.20 13.92 14.69
CA SER A 831 13.40 13.74 15.48
C SER A 831 13.22 12.69 16.57
N THR A 832 14.27 11.86 16.76
CA THR A 832 14.32 10.86 17.82
C THR A 832 15.33 11.23 18.93
N ARG A 833 16.16 12.27 18.74
CA ARG A 833 17.16 12.70 19.72
C ARG A 833 17.26 14.20 19.82
N THR A 834 17.67 14.90 18.77
CA THR A 834 17.99 16.33 18.80
C THR A 834 17.14 17.08 17.76
N LEU A 835 16.60 18.23 18.19
CA LEU A 835 15.82 19.12 17.33
C LEU A 835 16.39 20.52 17.37
N GLY A 836 16.70 21.09 16.19
CA GLY A 836 17.09 22.47 16.00
C GLY A 836 16.14 23.22 15.04
N VAL A 837 15.90 24.51 15.31
CA VAL A 837 15.06 25.36 14.45
C VAL A 837 15.83 26.63 14.10
N LEU A 838 16.03 26.86 12.80
CA LEU A 838 16.61 28.10 12.28
C LEU A 838 15.50 28.98 11.72
N HIS A 839 15.36 30.18 12.24
CA HIS A 839 14.28 31.11 11.88
C HIS A 839 14.81 32.48 11.46
N THR A 840 14.12 33.10 10.49
CA THR A 840 14.51 34.42 9.96
C THR A 840 13.64 35.54 10.52
N ALA A 841 12.39 35.23 10.85
CA ALA A 841 11.43 36.16 11.47
C ALA A 841 11.37 36.00 13.02
N ASP A 842 10.46 36.65 13.68
CA ASP A 842 10.20 36.44 15.09
C ASP A 842 9.62 35.06 15.32
N VAL A 843 9.98 34.44 16.43
CA VAL A 843 9.57 33.07 16.74
C VAL A 843 8.05 32.99 16.88
N PRO A 844 7.37 32.10 16.13
CA PRO A 844 5.94 31.86 16.31
C PRO A 844 5.62 31.51 17.77
N PRO A 845 4.52 32.02 18.35
CA PRO A 845 4.16 31.78 19.76
C PRO A 845 4.18 30.30 20.17
N MET A 846 3.77 29.40 19.26
CA MET A 846 3.76 27.96 19.47
C MET A 846 5.16 27.31 19.57
N LEU A 847 6.22 28.03 19.19
CA LEU A 847 7.62 27.62 19.28
C LEU A 847 8.38 28.33 20.42
N ALA A 848 7.68 29.10 21.25
CA ALA A 848 8.32 29.90 22.32
C ALA A 848 9.10 29.05 23.36
N ARG A 849 8.73 27.76 23.49
CA ARG A 849 9.41 26.81 24.40
C ARG A 849 10.81 26.41 23.96
N LEU A 850 11.18 26.66 22.70
CA LEU A 850 12.53 26.38 22.18
C LEU A 850 13.56 27.24 22.91
N SER A 851 14.65 26.62 23.36
CA SER A 851 15.75 27.31 24.02
C SER A 851 16.61 28.08 23.01
N PRO A 852 17.01 29.33 23.24
CA PRO A 852 17.99 29.97 22.38
C PRO A 852 19.27 29.13 22.27
N ALA A 853 19.88 29.09 21.08
CA ALA A 853 21.19 28.47 20.93
C ALA A 853 22.24 29.35 21.60
N ASP A 854 22.68 28.98 22.78
CA ASP A 854 23.86 29.58 23.42
C ASP A 854 25.14 28.93 22.87
N ALA A 855 26.26 29.69 22.87
CA ALA A 855 27.56 29.31 22.31
C ALA A 855 28.01 27.85 22.63
N PRO A 856 29.05 27.30 22.01
CA PRO A 856 29.19 25.91 21.60
C PRO A 856 28.77 24.89 22.65
N ARG A 857 27.70 24.16 22.33
CA ARG A 857 27.17 23.08 23.16
C ARG A 857 28.15 21.94 23.23
N THR A 858 28.79 21.77 24.40
CA THR A 858 29.61 20.61 24.69
C THR A 858 28.72 19.40 24.95
N ARG A 859 29.20 18.23 24.49
CA ARG A 859 28.53 16.92 24.68
C ARG A 859 28.22 16.74 26.17
N PRO A 860 26.99 16.43 26.60
CA PRO A 860 26.70 16.05 27.96
C PRO A 860 27.54 14.82 28.34
N ALA A 861 28.17 14.86 29.52
CA ALA A 861 28.85 13.69 30.04
C ALA A 861 27.83 12.56 30.25
N PRO A 862 28.17 11.30 29.95
CA PRO A 862 27.28 10.19 30.27
C PRO A 862 26.97 10.21 31.75
N PRO A 863 25.75 9.85 32.20
CA PRO A 863 25.41 9.76 33.60
C PRO A 863 26.43 8.85 34.29
N GLY A 864 27.28 9.44 35.12
CA GLY A 864 28.31 8.71 35.81
C GLY A 864 27.70 7.73 36.79
N ASP A 865 28.21 6.52 36.78
CA ASP A 865 28.02 5.53 37.86
C ASP A 865 28.35 6.19 39.20
N ALA A 866 27.30 6.53 39.95
CA ALA A 866 27.43 6.92 41.34
C ALA A 866 27.64 5.64 42.17
N SER A 867 28.80 5.01 42.05
CA SER A 867 29.22 3.97 42.97
C SER A 867 30.73 4.02 43.12
N ALA A 868 31.13 4.19 44.32
CA ALA A 868 32.49 4.07 44.90
C ALA A 868 33.30 5.36 45.04
N ALA A 869 33.14 5.97 46.24
CA ALA A 869 34.31 6.36 47.07
C ALA A 869 33.80 6.73 48.46
N ALA A 870 33.90 5.83 49.41
CA ALA A 870 33.91 6.14 50.81
C ALA A 870 35.29 6.75 51.16
N PRO A 871 35.43 7.87 51.86
CA PRO A 871 36.68 8.31 52.46
C PRO A 871 36.88 7.66 53.82
N GLY A 872 38.00 6.99 54.02
CA GLY A 872 38.52 6.55 55.33
C GLY A 872 38.91 7.71 56.25
N PRO A 873 39.05 7.44 57.54
CA PRO A 873 39.15 8.44 58.56
C PRO A 873 40.60 8.97 58.73
N THR A 874 40.75 10.27 58.82
CA THR A 874 41.97 10.89 59.38
C THR A 874 41.61 11.66 60.62
N THR A 875 42.38 11.36 61.65
CA THR A 875 42.40 11.85 62.97
C THR A 875 42.85 13.30 63.09
N ASP A 876 42.41 13.91 64.24
CA ASP A 876 43.02 14.93 65.06
C ASP A 876 42.91 16.45 64.75
N SER A 877 42.24 17.10 65.60
CA SER A 877 42.60 18.06 66.63
C SER A 877 41.60 19.19 66.80
N ASP A 878 41.07 19.24 68.02
CA ASP A 878 40.32 20.29 68.66
C ASP A 878 41.32 21.49 69.00
N PRO A 879 40.89 22.67 69.57
CA PRO A 879 39.65 23.06 70.22
C PRO A 879 39.22 24.53 70.02
N ALA A 880 38.08 24.80 70.67
CA ALA A 880 37.69 25.96 71.41
C ALA A 880 36.57 26.90 70.91
N ALA A 881 35.55 26.86 71.67
CA ALA A 881 34.81 27.91 72.32
C ALA A 881 33.78 28.78 71.62
N GLY A 882 32.56 28.71 72.11
CA GLY A 882 31.80 29.92 72.31
C GLY A 882 30.28 29.87 72.05
N THR A 883 29.56 29.48 73.08
CA THR A 883 28.23 30.01 73.51
C THR A 883 27.01 29.92 72.63
N ALA A 884 26.08 29.11 73.05
CA ALA A 884 24.62 29.24 72.88
C ALA A 884 24.10 30.46 73.68
N PRO A 885 22.83 30.91 73.70
CA PRO A 885 21.66 30.03 73.80
C PRO A 885 20.35 30.53 73.21
N ALA A 886 19.44 29.59 73.16
CA ALA A 886 18.05 29.60 73.64
C ALA A 886 16.90 30.19 72.79
N SER A 887 15.99 29.30 72.46
CA SER A 887 14.54 29.29 72.82
C SER A 887 13.68 30.23 71.94
N THR A 888 12.59 29.85 71.41
CA THR A 888 11.34 29.30 71.97
C THR A 888 10.39 28.97 70.88
N SER A 889 9.78 27.85 70.99
CA SER A 889 8.41 27.63 70.47
C SER A 889 7.38 28.34 71.28
N PRO A 890 6.13 28.62 70.86
CA PRO A 890 5.13 27.59 70.86
C PRO A 890 3.95 27.72 69.88
N THR A 891 3.37 26.57 69.66
CA THR A 891 1.90 26.20 69.64
C THR A 891 0.88 26.96 68.80
N ALA A 892 0.24 26.19 67.98
CA ALA A 892 -1.11 25.65 68.00
C ALA A 892 -2.24 26.49 67.36
N SER A 893 -3.03 25.79 66.65
CA SER A 893 -4.49 25.73 66.65
C SER A 893 -5.25 26.02 65.39
N SER A 894 -5.84 25.03 64.95
CA SER A 894 -7.26 24.78 64.56
C SER A 894 -7.70 25.13 63.17
N ALA A 895 -8.18 24.08 62.50
CA ALA A 895 -9.25 24.07 61.49
C ALA A 895 -10.56 24.59 62.06
N PRO A 896 -11.70 24.75 61.34
CA PRO A 896 -12.14 23.92 60.23
C PRO A 896 -12.99 24.63 59.12
N GLY A 897 -13.29 23.88 58.10
CA GLY A 897 -14.63 23.74 57.50
C GLY A 897 -15.10 24.73 56.45
N THR A 898 -15.27 24.35 55.29
CA THR A 898 -16.47 23.82 54.59
C THR A 898 -16.07 23.39 53.19
#